data_a0eb9d7f3a7f7897b41a0a65f2269a7b
#
_entry.id   a0eb9d7f3a7f7897b41a0a65f2269a7b
#
_cell.length_a   1.000
_cell.length_b   1.000
_cell.length_c   1.000
_cell.angle_alpha   90.00
_cell.angle_beta   90.00
_cell.angle_gamma   90.00
#
_symmetry.space_group_name_H-M   'P 1'
#
loop_
_entity.id
_entity.type
_entity.pdbx_description
1 polymer ?
#
loop_
_entity_poly.entity_id
_entity_poly.type
_entity_poly.pdbx_seq_one_letter_code
_entity_poly.pdbx_strand_id
1 'polypeptide(L)'
;MDSIFITNDTTQASLKDRINQLAKEAEELKFLVGFFYFSGIYELYDGLVNNDHVILKILVGLNVDKINHQLVEYGRIEPSATANQHTEQYLKDIRFTFKGQDFDNQEFYERIGFFIKMIREDRLIIRKTRLPNHSKVYIFVDYDNPFRDRTFITGSSNLTRSGLTGAEFNVEISDYGVRKAEGYFDDLWADAIEITEHDESKWKLIKLLEKETLAREITPFEAYALCLKTYIDVYNPERPLGDSVIEAFKANGYTPYQYQLDAIKQALNIIEQNHGVIIADVVGLGKSVIASAVAKALGKRGMVICPPGLMGDRNKTSGWSMYMEQFGLKDWEVRSSGDLEKAAKFVQTTNDIDVVIVDEVHRFRNQDTQDYEHLKNICRGKKVILLTATPFNNRPNDIVALLNLFIAPKQSIITLDPNLGATFRAYNYLFERLSHIMRYHKSPDEDKRDKAQSNYEIIFGEPIIDLAKVQSRLKAISKEIREVIAPVTIRRNRLDLQHNPDYAAEVKNLSKVADPKEWFFDLSPEQSEFYDQIIKDYFGPEGRFTGAVYQPFSYETPQTKDELSEKDNFEYISQFQLSDFMRRLMVKRFESSFGSFDQSIRRFKALYQTALNFIKNTNKYILDRQLLEKIHDQDDEVIDQALQDYQEKLETGNYPKRDKIYQVPIFHRKDQFLHDIQSDIDMFTEIIDKLDEMDLVSDDPKSGCLIEHLKEELRKAPKKHEPNRKIIIFSEYADTVAHLKLALRPIFLDKLLVIEGNLSPSVIQTINQNFDASSQVQKDEYDILISTDRISEGFNLNRAGMIINYDIPWNPVRVIQRVGRINRISKKVFDELYIVNFFPTDQGATIVKSRDIAASK
;
A
#
# COMPACT_ATOMS: atom_id res chain seq x y z
N MET A 1 -36.56 -19.84 -36.38
CA MET A 1 -35.27 -20.51 -36.67
C MET A 1 -34.36 -20.07 -35.52
N ASP A 2 -34.08 -21.01 -34.61
CA ASP A 2 -33.20 -20.75 -33.50
C ASP A 2 -31.78 -20.51 -34.06
N SER A 3 -31.10 -19.50 -33.60
CA SER A 3 -29.79 -19.15 -34.09
C SER A 3 -28.79 -20.27 -33.73
N ILE A 4 -28.06 -20.78 -34.71
CA ILE A 4 -26.98 -21.77 -34.48
C ILE A 4 -25.83 -21.15 -33.65
N PHE A 5 -25.75 -19.84 -33.60
CA PHE A 5 -24.69 -19.11 -32.89
C PHE A 5 -25.21 -18.51 -31.57
N ILE A 6 -24.44 -18.67 -30.51
CA ILE A 6 -24.74 -18.18 -29.18
C ILE A 6 -23.61 -17.23 -28.76
N THR A 7 -23.92 -15.94 -28.64
CA THR A 7 -22.89 -14.88 -28.38
C THR A 7 -23.03 -14.21 -27.03
N ASN A 8 -24.00 -14.60 -26.20
CA ASN A 8 -24.31 -13.96 -24.93
C ASN A 8 -24.58 -12.43 -25.06
N ASP A 9 -25.01 -11.97 -26.22
CA ASP A 9 -25.43 -10.59 -26.42
C ASP A 9 -26.82 -10.36 -25.83
N THR A 10 -27.11 -9.15 -25.36
CA THR A 10 -28.37 -8.79 -24.67
C THR A 10 -29.64 -8.98 -25.52
N THR A 11 -29.50 -9.23 -26.80
CA THR A 11 -30.59 -9.42 -27.77
C THR A 11 -30.92 -10.87 -28.05
N GLN A 12 -30.13 -11.84 -27.57
CA GLN A 12 -30.33 -13.29 -27.79
C GLN A 12 -30.22 -14.07 -26.49
N ALA A 13 -30.77 -15.30 -26.44
CA ALA A 13 -30.63 -16.19 -25.30
C ALA A 13 -29.16 -16.46 -24.98
N SER A 14 -28.79 -16.33 -23.72
CA SER A 14 -27.42 -16.60 -23.28
C SER A 14 -27.10 -18.10 -23.35
N LEU A 15 -25.80 -18.43 -23.35
CA LEU A 15 -25.36 -19.85 -23.28
C LEU A 15 -25.95 -20.53 -22.02
N LYS A 16 -26.00 -19.82 -20.89
CA LYS A 16 -26.66 -20.27 -19.66
C LYS A 16 -28.10 -20.67 -19.89
N ASP A 17 -28.90 -19.80 -20.51
CA ASP A 17 -30.33 -20.04 -20.73
C ASP A 17 -30.53 -21.23 -21.67
N ARG A 18 -29.68 -21.33 -22.70
CA ARG A 18 -29.76 -22.43 -23.67
C ARG A 18 -29.39 -23.78 -23.05
N ILE A 19 -28.29 -23.81 -22.26
CA ILE A 19 -27.90 -25.05 -21.54
C ILE A 19 -29.01 -25.48 -20.56
N ASN A 20 -29.57 -24.54 -19.79
CA ASN A 20 -30.66 -24.81 -18.85
C ASN A 20 -31.91 -25.32 -19.56
N GLN A 21 -32.23 -24.81 -20.76
CA GLN A 21 -33.34 -25.28 -21.55
C GLN A 21 -33.15 -26.73 -22.01
N LEU A 22 -31.95 -27.06 -22.54
CA LEU A 22 -31.61 -28.41 -23.01
C LEU A 22 -31.51 -29.41 -21.86
N ALA A 23 -31.01 -28.98 -20.71
CA ALA A 23 -30.87 -29.83 -19.52
C ALA A 23 -32.20 -30.29 -18.91
N LYS A 24 -33.30 -29.56 -19.12
CA LYS A 24 -34.63 -29.93 -18.60
C LYS A 24 -35.17 -31.21 -19.25
N GLU A 25 -34.79 -31.49 -20.50
CA GLU A 25 -35.34 -32.61 -21.30
C GLU A 25 -34.29 -33.73 -21.48
N ALA A 26 -33.00 -33.46 -21.18
CA ALA A 26 -31.94 -34.42 -21.38
C ALA A 26 -31.92 -35.51 -20.28
N GLU A 27 -31.60 -36.73 -20.68
CA GLU A 27 -31.34 -37.86 -19.78
C GLU A 27 -29.87 -37.93 -19.38
N GLU A 28 -28.97 -37.52 -20.28
CA GLU A 28 -27.53 -37.50 -20.03
C GLU A 28 -26.90 -36.23 -20.57
N LEU A 29 -26.05 -35.63 -19.73
CA LEU A 29 -25.23 -34.45 -20.07
C LEU A 29 -23.75 -34.85 -19.98
N LYS A 30 -23.00 -34.62 -21.08
CA LYS A 30 -21.56 -34.89 -21.14
C LYS A 30 -20.80 -33.59 -21.44
N PHE A 31 -20.15 -33.05 -20.43
CA PHE A 31 -19.46 -31.77 -20.52
C PHE A 31 -17.96 -31.95 -20.43
N LEU A 32 -17.26 -31.68 -21.54
CA LEU A 32 -15.80 -31.54 -21.57
C LEU A 32 -15.45 -30.05 -21.48
N VAL A 33 -14.75 -29.66 -20.42
CA VAL A 33 -14.42 -28.27 -20.17
C VAL A 33 -12.95 -28.14 -19.75
N GLY A 34 -12.30 -27.09 -20.20
CA GLY A 34 -10.93 -26.80 -19.78
C GLY A 34 -10.89 -26.61 -18.28
N PHE A 35 -11.80 -25.83 -17.74
CA PHE A 35 -11.91 -25.55 -16.31
C PHE A 35 -13.32 -25.77 -15.81
N PHE A 36 -13.37 -26.25 -14.58
CA PHE A 36 -14.60 -26.44 -13.85
C PHE A 36 -14.56 -25.69 -12.52
N TYR A 37 -15.53 -24.81 -12.34
CA TYR A 37 -15.81 -24.16 -11.08
C TYR A 37 -17.24 -24.42 -10.65
N PHE A 38 -17.45 -24.59 -9.35
CA PHE A 38 -18.80 -24.73 -8.82
C PHE A 38 -19.69 -23.49 -9.10
N SER A 39 -19.11 -22.31 -9.37
CA SER A 39 -19.86 -21.15 -9.86
C SER A 39 -20.51 -21.37 -11.22
N GLY A 40 -19.90 -22.15 -12.09
CA GLY A 40 -20.48 -22.48 -13.39
C GLY A 40 -21.67 -23.44 -13.28
N ILE A 41 -21.51 -24.52 -12.48
CA ILE A 41 -22.59 -25.48 -12.25
C ILE A 41 -23.77 -24.86 -11.48
N TYR A 42 -23.51 -23.91 -10.60
CA TYR A 42 -24.51 -23.10 -9.92
C TYR A 42 -25.49 -22.44 -10.91
N GLU A 43 -24.99 -21.95 -12.04
CA GLU A 43 -25.81 -21.31 -13.06
C GLU A 43 -26.69 -22.32 -13.84
N LEU A 44 -26.46 -23.64 -13.68
CA LEU A 44 -27.24 -24.70 -14.29
C LEU A 44 -28.36 -25.26 -13.37
N TYR A 45 -28.46 -24.75 -12.15
CA TYR A 45 -29.42 -25.21 -11.16
C TYR A 45 -30.85 -25.23 -11.68
N ASP A 46 -31.30 -24.16 -12.37
CA ASP A 46 -32.66 -23.99 -12.88
C ASP A 46 -33.03 -25.00 -13.95
N GLY A 47 -32.03 -25.53 -14.69
CA GLY A 47 -32.22 -26.61 -15.67
C GLY A 47 -32.24 -28.00 -15.05
N LEU A 48 -31.49 -28.23 -13.97
CA LEU A 48 -31.26 -29.52 -13.36
C LEU A 48 -32.25 -29.87 -12.24
N VAL A 49 -32.72 -28.84 -11.49
CA VAL A 49 -33.58 -29.03 -10.28
C VAL A 49 -34.93 -29.71 -10.60
N ASN A 50 -35.43 -29.52 -11.81
CA ASN A 50 -36.71 -30.09 -12.24
C ASN A 50 -36.55 -31.38 -13.08
N ASN A 51 -35.32 -31.90 -13.20
CA ASN A 51 -35.01 -33.12 -13.90
C ASN A 51 -34.32 -34.12 -12.96
N ASP A 52 -35.13 -34.93 -12.30
CA ASP A 52 -34.66 -35.87 -11.27
C ASP A 52 -33.91 -37.09 -11.82
N HIS A 53 -33.95 -37.32 -13.14
CA HIS A 53 -33.35 -38.48 -13.75
C HIS A 53 -32.02 -38.18 -14.46
N VAL A 54 -31.70 -36.92 -14.75
CA VAL A 54 -30.54 -36.54 -15.52
C VAL A 54 -29.22 -36.92 -14.81
N ILE A 55 -28.31 -37.48 -15.63
CA ILE A 55 -26.92 -37.76 -15.22
C ILE A 55 -26.00 -36.72 -15.87
N LEU A 56 -25.27 -35.96 -15.05
CA LEU A 56 -24.31 -34.96 -15.50
C LEU A 56 -22.89 -35.51 -15.35
N LYS A 57 -22.20 -35.72 -16.48
CA LYS A 57 -20.80 -36.12 -16.55
C LYS A 57 -19.93 -34.94 -16.89
N ILE A 58 -18.98 -34.60 -16.01
CA ILE A 58 -18.06 -33.50 -16.23
C ILE A 58 -16.65 -34.05 -16.36
N LEU A 59 -15.99 -33.75 -17.48
CA LEU A 59 -14.59 -34.06 -17.74
C LEU A 59 -13.76 -32.78 -17.73
N VAL A 60 -12.84 -32.67 -16.77
CA VAL A 60 -12.04 -31.46 -16.53
C VAL A 60 -10.67 -31.60 -17.17
N GLY A 61 -10.32 -30.69 -18.07
CA GLY A 61 -9.09 -30.74 -18.89
C GLY A 61 -7.85 -30.10 -18.27
N LEU A 62 -8.00 -29.08 -17.44
CA LEU A 62 -6.88 -28.27 -16.96
C LEU A 62 -6.89 -28.12 -15.42
N ASN A 63 -5.77 -27.66 -14.89
CA ASN A 63 -5.64 -27.25 -13.48
C ASN A 63 -5.74 -25.73 -13.34
N VAL A 64 -6.03 -25.25 -12.12
CA VAL A 64 -6.08 -23.82 -11.83
C VAL A 64 -4.70 -23.34 -11.36
N ASP A 65 -4.22 -22.22 -11.92
CA ASP A 65 -3.01 -21.59 -11.41
C ASP A 65 -3.27 -20.93 -10.05
N LYS A 66 -2.48 -21.32 -9.06
CA LYS A 66 -2.58 -20.80 -7.68
C LYS A 66 -2.15 -19.34 -7.55
N ILE A 67 -1.27 -18.86 -8.43
CA ILE A 67 -0.58 -17.58 -8.26
C ILE A 67 -1.38 -16.41 -8.86
N ASN A 68 -1.99 -16.62 -10.03
CA ASN A 68 -2.57 -15.52 -10.79
C ASN A 68 -4.10 -15.50 -10.86
N HIS A 69 -4.81 -16.48 -10.31
CA HIS A 69 -6.22 -16.78 -10.64
C HIS A 69 -6.49 -16.73 -12.17
N GLN A 70 -5.43 -16.77 -12.95
CA GLN A 70 -5.47 -16.88 -14.39
C GLN A 70 -5.36 -18.34 -14.77
N LEU A 71 -6.03 -18.67 -15.84
CA LEU A 71 -5.99 -19.96 -16.45
C LEU A 71 -4.57 -20.16 -17.01
N VAL A 72 -3.78 -21.07 -16.43
CA VAL A 72 -2.48 -21.42 -17.00
C VAL A 72 -2.70 -22.44 -18.08
N GLU A 73 -2.40 -22.06 -19.30
CA GLU A 73 -2.49 -22.94 -20.47
C GLU A 73 -1.53 -24.14 -20.40
N TYR A 74 -0.52 -24.09 -19.55
CA TYR A 74 0.48 -25.13 -19.41
C TYR A 74 0.83 -25.40 -17.94
N GLY A 75 -0.08 -26.04 -17.20
CA GLY A 75 0.32 -26.67 -15.95
C GLY A 75 1.28 -27.82 -16.26
N ARG A 76 2.54 -27.69 -15.88
CA ARG A 76 3.48 -28.80 -15.88
C ARG A 76 3.03 -29.82 -14.83
N ILE A 77 2.20 -30.77 -15.26
CA ILE A 77 2.06 -32.01 -14.52
C ILE A 77 3.18 -32.89 -15.04
N GLU A 78 4.05 -33.35 -14.13
CA GLU A 78 5.00 -34.39 -14.50
C GLU A 78 4.23 -35.59 -15.03
N PRO A 79 4.57 -36.13 -16.21
CA PRO A 79 3.89 -37.29 -16.77
C PRO A 79 3.92 -38.55 -15.90
N SER A 80 4.71 -38.51 -14.81
CA SER A 80 4.89 -39.58 -13.83
C SER A 80 3.98 -39.49 -12.61
N ALA A 81 3.08 -38.48 -12.50
CA ALA A 81 2.21 -38.35 -11.34
C ALA A 81 1.15 -39.47 -11.28
N THR A 82 0.97 -40.01 -10.08
CA THR A 82 -0.04 -41.08 -9.85
C THR A 82 -1.47 -40.52 -9.85
N ALA A 83 -2.47 -41.37 -10.06
CA ALA A 83 -3.89 -40.97 -10.01
C ALA A 83 -4.25 -40.29 -8.69
N ASN A 84 -3.72 -40.77 -7.56
CA ASN A 84 -3.91 -40.15 -6.25
C ASN A 84 -3.33 -38.75 -6.15
N GLN A 85 -2.17 -38.48 -6.76
CA GLN A 85 -1.57 -37.15 -6.79
C GLN A 85 -2.40 -36.17 -7.61
N HIS A 86 -2.95 -36.61 -8.73
CA HIS A 86 -3.87 -35.83 -9.56
C HIS A 86 -5.17 -35.49 -8.79
N THR A 87 -5.75 -36.46 -8.08
CA THR A 87 -6.93 -36.27 -7.26
C THR A 87 -6.69 -35.30 -6.11
N GLU A 88 -5.60 -35.47 -5.37
CA GLU A 88 -5.22 -34.57 -4.28
C GLU A 88 -4.98 -33.11 -4.79
N GLN A 89 -4.34 -32.99 -5.96
CA GLN A 89 -4.14 -31.68 -6.57
C GLN A 89 -5.48 -31.05 -6.98
N TYR A 90 -6.36 -31.82 -7.62
CA TYR A 90 -7.68 -31.35 -8.00
C TYR A 90 -8.53 -30.90 -6.80
N LEU A 91 -8.52 -31.65 -5.69
CA LEU A 91 -9.21 -31.26 -4.46
C LEU A 91 -8.62 -29.97 -3.84
N LYS A 92 -7.31 -29.79 -3.92
CA LYS A 92 -6.66 -28.53 -3.50
C LYS A 92 -7.08 -27.35 -4.38
N ASP A 93 -7.19 -27.58 -5.69
CA ASP A 93 -7.58 -26.55 -6.64
C ASP A 93 -9.05 -26.16 -6.43
N ILE A 94 -9.96 -27.13 -6.21
CA ILE A 94 -11.36 -26.86 -5.84
C ILE A 94 -11.44 -26.07 -4.53
N ARG A 95 -10.72 -26.48 -3.50
CA ARG A 95 -10.69 -25.74 -2.22
C ARG A 95 -10.27 -24.30 -2.40
N PHE A 96 -9.35 -24.05 -3.30
CA PHE A 96 -8.90 -22.72 -3.62
C PHE A 96 -9.97 -21.88 -4.34
N THR A 97 -10.78 -22.50 -5.19
CA THR A 97 -11.88 -21.83 -5.90
C THR A 97 -12.98 -21.34 -4.98
N PHE A 98 -13.26 -22.04 -3.88
CA PHE A 98 -14.22 -21.59 -2.88
C PHE A 98 -13.75 -20.39 -2.05
N LYS A 99 -12.46 -20.08 -2.05
CA LYS A 99 -11.90 -18.86 -1.49
C LYS A 99 -12.00 -17.65 -2.42
N GLY A 100 -12.50 -17.84 -3.64
CA GLY A 100 -12.77 -16.82 -4.64
C GLY A 100 -14.11 -16.09 -4.38
N GLN A 101 -14.29 -14.96 -5.02
CA GLN A 101 -15.26 -13.89 -4.68
C GLN A 101 -16.76 -14.17 -4.92
N ASP A 102 -17.17 -15.32 -5.45
CA ASP A 102 -18.53 -15.49 -6.01
C ASP A 102 -19.50 -16.34 -5.16
N PHE A 103 -19.07 -16.81 -3.97
CA PHE A 103 -19.75 -17.92 -3.31
C PHE A 103 -20.42 -17.61 -1.98
N ASP A 104 -20.48 -16.36 -1.55
CA ASP A 104 -21.01 -16.02 -0.23
C ASP A 104 -22.40 -15.35 -0.29
N ASN A 105 -23.41 -16.12 -0.67
CA ASN A 105 -24.81 -15.70 -0.60
C ASN A 105 -25.70 -16.90 -0.27
N GLN A 106 -26.87 -16.64 0.33
CA GLN A 106 -27.84 -17.64 0.77
C GLN A 106 -28.27 -18.57 -0.39
N GLU A 107 -28.49 -18.00 -1.56
CA GLU A 107 -28.93 -18.74 -2.75
C GLU A 107 -27.87 -19.76 -3.19
N PHE A 108 -26.59 -19.43 -3.06
CA PHE A 108 -25.51 -20.36 -3.34
C PHE A 108 -25.49 -21.55 -2.37
N TYR A 109 -25.67 -21.30 -1.08
CA TYR A 109 -25.70 -22.36 -0.07
C TYR A 109 -26.88 -23.30 -0.26
N GLU A 110 -28.03 -22.80 -0.65
CA GLU A 110 -29.21 -23.62 -0.96
C GLU A 110 -28.97 -24.51 -2.18
N ARG A 111 -28.37 -23.95 -3.25
CA ARG A 111 -28.09 -24.68 -4.48
C ARG A 111 -26.96 -25.70 -4.35
N ILE A 112 -25.92 -25.41 -3.56
CA ILE A 112 -24.80 -26.33 -3.37
C ILE A 112 -25.24 -27.63 -2.68
N GLY A 113 -26.22 -27.56 -1.77
CA GLY A 113 -26.85 -28.74 -1.16
C GLY A 113 -27.44 -29.70 -2.20
N PHE A 114 -28.07 -29.14 -3.24
CA PHE A 114 -28.59 -29.92 -4.37
C PHE A 114 -27.45 -30.64 -5.14
N PHE A 115 -26.35 -29.96 -5.42
CA PHE A 115 -25.23 -30.60 -6.12
C PHE A 115 -24.51 -31.65 -5.27
N ILE A 116 -24.37 -31.42 -3.96
CA ILE A 116 -23.89 -32.46 -3.02
C ILE A 116 -24.82 -33.70 -3.06
N LYS A 117 -26.14 -33.50 -3.11
CA LYS A 117 -27.09 -34.58 -3.26
C LYS A 117 -26.88 -35.34 -4.58
N MET A 118 -26.73 -34.62 -5.70
CA MET A 118 -26.43 -35.25 -7.01
C MET A 118 -25.12 -36.07 -6.99
N ILE A 119 -24.06 -35.60 -6.30
CA ILE A 119 -22.81 -36.36 -6.14
C ILE A 119 -23.07 -37.63 -5.31
N ARG A 120 -23.87 -37.56 -4.25
CA ARG A 120 -24.19 -38.72 -3.42
C ARG A 120 -24.99 -39.78 -4.18
N GLU A 121 -25.88 -39.34 -5.03
CA GLU A 121 -26.79 -40.17 -5.85
C GLU A 121 -26.15 -40.67 -7.16
N ASP A 122 -24.84 -40.40 -7.38
CA ASP A 122 -24.10 -40.69 -8.60
C ASP A 122 -24.70 -40.06 -9.89
N ARG A 123 -25.42 -38.97 -9.72
CA ARG A 123 -26.00 -38.16 -10.80
C ARG A 123 -25.08 -37.03 -11.27
N LEU A 124 -24.14 -36.60 -10.47
CA LEU A 124 -23.07 -35.69 -10.85
C LEU A 124 -21.74 -36.46 -10.75
N ILE A 125 -21.16 -36.77 -11.93
CA ILE A 125 -19.95 -37.55 -12.01
C ILE A 125 -18.85 -36.67 -12.59
N ILE A 126 -17.74 -36.57 -11.86
CA ILE A 126 -16.60 -35.73 -12.26
C ILE A 126 -15.38 -36.62 -12.48
N ARG A 127 -14.75 -36.48 -13.64
CA ARG A 127 -13.44 -37.06 -13.95
C ARG A 127 -12.47 -36.00 -14.44
N LYS A 128 -11.19 -36.32 -14.36
CA LYS A 128 -10.12 -35.45 -14.83
C LYS A 128 -9.31 -36.12 -15.93
N THR A 129 -9.03 -35.41 -17.03
CA THR A 129 -8.16 -35.93 -18.09
C THR A 129 -6.73 -36.11 -17.57
N ARG A 130 -6.05 -37.18 -18.04
CA ARG A 130 -4.62 -37.43 -17.72
C ARG A 130 -3.71 -36.41 -18.36
N LEU A 131 -4.01 -35.96 -19.56
CA LEU A 131 -3.28 -34.94 -20.29
C LEU A 131 -4.09 -33.63 -20.32
N PRO A 132 -3.44 -32.46 -20.37
CA PRO A 132 -4.14 -31.19 -20.50
C PRO A 132 -5.04 -31.17 -21.76
N ASN A 133 -6.30 -30.75 -21.60
CA ASN A 133 -7.25 -30.60 -22.67
C ASN A 133 -7.98 -29.26 -22.58
N HIS A 134 -7.99 -28.49 -23.65
CA HIS A 134 -8.61 -27.17 -23.77
C HIS A 134 -10.00 -27.17 -24.43
N SER A 135 -10.46 -28.31 -24.93
CA SER A 135 -11.75 -28.39 -25.60
C SER A 135 -12.90 -28.02 -24.68
N LYS A 136 -13.91 -27.35 -25.24
CA LYS A 136 -15.18 -27.04 -24.60
C LYS A 136 -16.29 -27.63 -25.43
N VAL A 137 -16.88 -28.69 -24.92
CA VAL A 137 -17.95 -29.42 -25.59
C VAL A 137 -19.03 -29.75 -24.56
N TYR A 138 -20.24 -29.36 -24.85
CA TYR A 138 -21.42 -29.58 -24.02
C TYR A 138 -22.36 -30.45 -24.85
N ILE A 139 -22.53 -31.72 -24.49
CA ILE A 139 -23.36 -32.71 -25.19
C ILE A 139 -24.59 -32.98 -24.33
N PHE A 140 -25.75 -32.95 -24.99
CA PHE A 140 -27.07 -33.22 -24.43
C PHE A 140 -27.66 -34.44 -25.15
N VAL A 141 -28.03 -35.45 -24.40
CA VAL A 141 -28.61 -36.69 -24.91
C VAL A 141 -30.04 -36.84 -24.40
N ASP A 142 -30.99 -36.98 -25.32
CA ASP A 142 -32.41 -37.20 -25.05
C ASP A 142 -32.83 -38.40 -25.88
N TYR A 143 -32.91 -39.57 -25.27
CA TYR A 143 -33.25 -40.82 -25.94
C TYR A 143 -34.73 -40.94 -26.36
N ASP A 144 -35.59 -40.14 -25.73
CA ASP A 144 -37.03 -40.13 -26.02
C ASP A 144 -37.39 -39.31 -27.25
N ASN A 145 -36.46 -38.50 -27.75
CA ASN A 145 -36.67 -37.66 -28.94
C ASN A 145 -36.18 -38.33 -30.24
N PRO A 146 -37.01 -38.94 -31.05
CA PRO A 146 -36.58 -39.68 -32.22
C PRO A 146 -36.04 -38.82 -33.37
N PHE A 147 -36.27 -37.52 -33.31
CA PHE A 147 -35.83 -36.58 -34.34
C PHE A 147 -34.58 -35.77 -33.97
N ARG A 148 -34.28 -35.65 -32.67
CA ARG A 148 -33.19 -34.86 -32.15
C ARG A 148 -32.62 -35.48 -30.88
N ASP A 149 -32.19 -36.74 -31.01
CA ASP A 149 -31.70 -37.53 -29.88
C ASP A 149 -30.43 -36.99 -29.25
N ARG A 150 -29.68 -36.11 -29.96
CA ARG A 150 -28.44 -35.52 -29.47
C ARG A 150 -28.26 -34.12 -30.00
N THR A 151 -27.72 -33.24 -29.11
CA THR A 151 -27.30 -31.89 -29.42
C THR A 151 -25.95 -31.63 -28.77
N PHE A 152 -25.03 -30.92 -29.44
CA PHE A 152 -23.86 -30.45 -28.75
C PHE A 152 -23.59 -28.97 -29.01
N ILE A 153 -23.03 -28.31 -28.02
CA ILE A 153 -22.57 -26.93 -28.12
C ILE A 153 -21.05 -26.92 -27.94
N THR A 154 -20.33 -26.19 -28.78
CA THR A 154 -18.88 -26.01 -28.68
C THR A 154 -18.51 -24.55 -28.93
N GLY A 155 -17.40 -24.10 -28.36
CA GLY A 155 -16.94 -22.73 -28.51
C GLY A 155 -15.83 -22.34 -27.53
N SER A 156 -15.79 -21.07 -27.16
CA SER A 156 -14.77 -20.53 -26.25
C SER A 156 -15.13 -20.67 -24.76
N SER A 157 -16.40 -20.89 -24.42
CA SER A 157 -16.91 -20.83 -23.05
C SER A 157 -16.51 -22.03 -22.18
N ASN A 158 -15.92 -21.76 -21.03
CA ASN A 158 -15.74 -22.76 -19.96
C ASN A 158 -16.95 -22.82 -19.02
N LEU A 159 -17.07 -23.90 -18.25
CA LEU A 159 -18.11 -24.05 -17.22
C LEU A 159 -17.76 -23.21 -15.98
N THR A 160 -17.81 -21.91 -16.17
CA THR A 160 -17.61 -20.88 -15.15
C THR A 160 -18.70 -19.83 -15.32
N ARG A 161 -18.99 -19.04 -14.26
CA ARG A 161 -20.00 -17.98 -14.35
C ARG A 161 -19.68 -17.00 -15.50
N SER A 162 -18.43 -16.55 -15.60
CA SER A 162 -18.00 -15.64 -16.67
C SER A 162 -18.07 -16.29 -18.07
N GLY A 163 -17.78 -17.57 -18.20
CA GLY A 163 -17.87 -18.29 -19.46
C GLY A 163 -19.32 -18.49 -19.93
N LEU A 164 -20.27 -18.64 -19.01
CA LEU A 164 -21.69 -18.86 -19.33
C LEU A 164 -22.46 -17.55 -19.58
N THR A 165 -22.01 -16.42 -19.02
CA THR A 165 -22.73 -15.13 -19.08
C THR A 165 -21.92 -13.99 -19.72
N GLY A 166 -20.61 -14.17 -19.94
CA GLY A 166 -19.73 -13.16 -20.55
C GLY A 166 -19.77 -13.18 -22.08
N ALA A 167 -19.10 -12.22 -22.70
CA ALA A 167 -19.01 -12.12 -24.17
C ALA A 167 -18.14 -13.24 -24.74
N GLU A 168 -18.77 -14.34 -25.14
CA GLU A 168 -18.16 -15.55 -25.64
C GLU A 168 -18.89 -16.00 -26.92
N PHE A 169 -18.22 -16.79 -27.76
CA PHE A 169 -18.78 -17.28 -29.00
C PHE A 169 -18.91 -18.80 -28.97
N ASN A 170 -20.15 -19.30 -29.16
CA ASN A 170 -20.45 -20.73 -29.17
C ASN A 170 -21.34 -21.07 -30.34
N VAL A 171 -21.31 -22.33 -30.75
CA VAL A 171 -22.09 -22.89 -31.86
C VAL A 171 -22.84 -24.12 -31.38
N GLU A 172 -24.15 -24.16 -31.62
CA GLU A 172 -25.01 -25.33 -31.38
C GLU A 172 -25.15 -26.16 -32.67
N ILE A 173 -24.97 -27.47 -32.54
CA ILE A 173 -25.06 -28.44 -33.64
C ILE A 173 -25.91 -29.62 -33.18
N SER A 174 -26.92 -30.00 -33.97
CA SER A 174 -27.84 -31.06 -33.61
C SER A 174 -27.94 -32.20 -34.66
N ASP A 175 -27.46 -32.00 -35.88
CA ASP A 175 -27.70 -32.92 -36.99
C ASP A 175 -26.43 -33.48 -37.62
N TYR A 176 -25.29 -32.86 -37.54
CA TYR A 176 -24.07 -33.34 -38.17
C TYR A 176 -22.86 -33.36 -37.22
N GLY A 177 -22.20 -34.51 -37.16
CA GLY A 177 -20.96 -34.63 -36.36
C GLY A 177 -21.18 -34.88 -34.85
N VAL A 178 -22.40 -34.87 -34.33
CA VAL A 178 -22.70 -35.03 -32.89
C VAL A 178 -22.16 -36.34 -32.35
N ARG A 179 -22.35 -37.45 -33.06
CA ARG A 179 -21.81 -38.78 -32.66
C ARG A 179 -20.28 -38.82 -32.63
N LYS A 180 -19.61 -38.01 -33.43
CA LYS A 180 -18.15 -37.88 -33.37
C LYS A 180 -17.69 -37.08 -32.15
N ALA A 181 -18.44 -36.04 -31.79
CA ALA A 181 -18.15 -35.26 -30.56
C ALA A 181 -18.41 -36.13 -29.32
N GLU A 182 -19.45 -36.92 -29.31
CA GLU A 182 -19.73 -37.88 -28.24
C GLU A 182 -18.65 -38.96 -28.15
N GLY A 183 -18.26 -39.58 -29.27
CA GLY A 183 -17.17 -40.58 -29.28
C GLY A 183 -15.86 -40.00 -28.77
N TYR A 184 -15.54 -38.76 -29.17
CA TYR A 184 -14.35 -38.06 -28.64
C TYR A 184 -14.42 -37.85 -27.12
N PHE A 185 -15.59 -37.50 -26.58
CA PHE A 185 -15.81 -37.41 -25.15
C PHE A 185 -15.65 -38.76 -24.45
N ASP A 186 -16.31 -39.82 -25.01
CA ASP A 186 -16.31 -41.15 -24.39
C ASP A 186 -14.91 -41.79 -24.39
N ASP A 187 -14.10 -41.55 -25.44
CA ASP A 187 -12.70 -42.00 -25.48
C ASP A 187 -11.86 -41.35 -24.37
N LEU A 188 -11.98 -40.03 -24.21
CA LEU A 188 -11.31 -39.32 -23.13
C LEU A 188 -11.82 -39.69 -21.74
N TRP A 189 -13.15 -39.95 -21.64
CA TRP A 189 -13.79 -40.38 -20.40
C TRP A 189 -13.27 -41.72 -19.90
N ALA A 190 -13.09 -42.67 -20.83
CA ALA A 190 -12.60 -44.01 -20.52
C ALA A 190 -11.18 -44.02 -19.94
N ASP A 191 -10.31 -43.10 -20.39
CA ASP A 191 -8.92 -42.96 -19.91
C ASP A 191 -8.78 -41.98 -18.72
N ALA A 192 -9.85 -41.31 -18.33
CA ALA A 192 -9.81 -40.24 -17.33
C ALA A 192 -9.67 -40.76 -15.89
N ILE A 193 -9.19 -39.89 -15.01
CA ILE A 193 -9.04 -40.18 -13.58
C ILE A 193 -10.38 -39.92 -12.86
N GLU A 194 -10.87 -40.95 -12.18
CA GLU A 194 -12.12 -40.90 -11.44
C GLU A 194 -12.01 -40.06 -10.18
N ILE A 195 -12.90 -39.08 -10.01
CA ILE A 195 -12.94 -38.21 -8.82
C ILE A 195 -14.12 -38.57 -7.91
N THR A 196 -15.33 -38.64 -8.46
CA THR A 196 -16.56 -38.88 -7.69
C THR A 196 -17.05 -40.34 -7.71
N GLU A 197 -16.45 -41.21 -8.50
CA GLU A 197 -16.82 -42.64 -8.58
C GLU A 197 -16.05 -43.51 -7.60
N HIS A 198 -14.89 -43.02 -7.11
CA HIS A 198 -14.11 -43.70 -6.06
C HIS A 198 -14.50 -43.18 -4.69
N ASP A 199 -14.95 -44.06 -3.81
CA ASP A 199 -15.54 -43.74 -2.49
C ASP A 199 -14.68 -42.79 -1.65
N GLU A 200 -13.38 -43.00 -1.58
CA GLU A 200 -12.49 -42.15 -0.78
C GLU A 200 -12.42 -40.71 -1.33
N SER A 201 -12.23 -40.50 -2.63
CA SER A 201 -12.16 -39.18 -3.26
C SER A 201 -13.54 -38.49 -3.29
N LYS A 202 -14.63 -39.24 -3.52
CA LYS A 202 -16.00 -38.77 -3.42
C LYS A 202 -16.30 -38.19 -2.04
N TRP A 203 -15.96 -38.92 -0.97
CA TRP A 203 -16.16 -38.46 0.39
C TRP A 203 -15.28 -37.27 0.74
N LYS A 204 -14.03 -37.25 0.27
CA LYS A 204 -13.14 -36.11 0.46
C LYS A 204 -13.72 -34.85 -0.20
N LEU A 205 -14.26 -34.98 -1.42
CA LEU A 205 -14.89 -33.85 -2.12
C LEU A 205 -16.15 -33.39 -1.40
N ILE A 206 -17.06 -34.29 -1.00
CA ILE A 206 -18.28 -33.94 -0.25
C ILE A 206 -17.94 -33.21 1.04
N LYS A 207 -17.02 -33.74 1.84
CA LYS A 207 -16.56 -33.10 3.09
C LYS A 207 -15.92 -31.73 2.84
N LEU A 208 -15.19 -31.59 1.73
CA LEU A 208 -14.61 -30.31 1.34
C LEU A 208 -15.71 -29.29 1.04
N LEU A 209 -16.71 -29.69 0.22
CA LEU A 209 -17.85 -28.83 -0.13
C LEU A 209 -18.64 -28.43 1.13
N GLU A 210 -18.99 -29.39 1.98
CA GLU A 210 -19.70 -29.11 3.24
C GLU A 210 -18.93 -28.18 4.18
N LYS A 211 -17.61 -28.32 4.22
CA LYS A 211 -16.76 -27.50 5.09
C LYS A 211 -16.56 -26.08 4.58
N GLU A 212 -16.32 -25.93 3.27
CA GLU A 212 -15.98 -24.63 2.68
C GLU A 212 -17.24 -23.80 2.34
N THR A 213 -18.42 -24.44 2.23
CA THR A 213 -19.68 -23.77 1.87
C THR A 213 -20.67 -23.64 3.02
N LEU A 214 -20.38 -24.15 4.20
CA LEU A 214 -21.33 -24.18 5.35
C LEU A 214 -22.71 -24.78 4.99
N ALA A 215 -22.78 -25.65 3.99
CA ALA A 215 -24.02 -26.29 3.53
C ALA A 215 -24.68 -27.22 4.57
N ARG A 216 -24.11 -27.32 5.77
CA ARG A 216 -24.70 -28.01 6.92
C ARG A 216 -25.64 -27.06 7.65
N GLU A 217 -26.89 -27.47 7.85
CA GLU A 217 -27.79 -26.79 8.79
C GLU A 217 -27.16 -26.81 10.19
N ILE A 218 -26.86 -25.62 10.75
CA ILE A 218 -26.40 -25.45 12.11
C ILE A 218 -27.51 -24.84 12.94
N THR A 219 -27.71 -25.39 14.14
CA THR A 219 -28.64 -24.80 15.09
C THR A 219 -28.17 -23.41 15.55
N PRO A 220 -29.06 -22.52 16.00
CA PRO A 220 -28.66 -21.22 16.56
C PRO A 220 -27.62 -21.34 17.68
N PHE A 221 -27.68 -22.40 18.48
CA PHE A 221 -26.73 -22.70 19.55
C PHE A 221 -25.35 -23.08 18.97
N GLU A 222 -25.30 -23.91 17.93
CA GLU A 222 -24.03 -24.25 17.26
C GLU A 222 -23.40 -23.03 16.59
N ALA A 223 -24.21 -22.16 15.98
CA ALA A 223 -23.76 -20.88 15.42
C ALA A 223 -23.16 -19.99 16.53
N TYR A 224 -23.84 -19.84 17.66
CA TYR A 224 -23.35 -19.11 18.81
C TYR A 224 -22.05 -19.70 19.37
N ALA A 225 -22.01 -21.05 19.56
CA ALA A 225 -20.83 -21.73 20.02
C ALA A 225 -19.64 -21.60 19.06
N LEU A 226 -19.90 -21.60 17.75
CA LEU A 226 -18.88 -21.36 16.72
C LEU A 226 -18.34 -19.93 16.78
N CYS A 227 -19.22 -18.93 16.93
CA CYS A 227 -18.81 -17.53 17.13
C CYS A 227 -17.96 -17.36 18.40
N LEU A 228 -18.39 -17.95 19.54
CA LEU A 228 -17.60 -17.92 20.76
C LEU A 228 -16.27 -18.64 20.61
N LYS A 229 -16.25 -19.81 19.99
CA LYS A 229 -15.01 -20.55 19.73
C LYS A 229 -14.06 -19.73 18.85
N THR A 230 -14.55 -19.15 17.77
CA THR A 230 -13.76 -18.29 16.89
C THR A 230 -13.19 -17.09 17.66
N TYR A 231 -14.01 -16.44 18.49
CA TYR A 231 -13.58 -15.36 19.36
C TYR A 231 -12.48 -15.79 20.34
N ILE A 232 -12.67 -16.94 21.02
CA ILE A 232 -11.69 -17.49 21.94
C ILE A 232 -10.41 -17.88 21.21
N ASP A 233 -10.50 -18.52 20.04
CA ASP A 233 -9.35 -18.95 19.25
C ASP A 233 -8.51 -17.76 18.76
N VAL A 234 -9.15 -16.62 18.41
CA VAL A 234 -8.46 -15.36 18.04
C VAL A 234 -7.71 -14.77 19.23
N TYR A 235 -8.29 -14.82 20.42
CA TYR A 235 -7.74 -14.23 21.63
C TYR A 235 -7.12 -15.27 22.59
N ASN A 236 -6.85 -16.50 22.10
CA ASN A 236 -6.32 -17.56 22.96
C ASN A 236 -4.88 -17.24 23.41
N PRO A 237 -4.68 -16.76 24.65
CA PRO A 237 -3.36 -16.47 25.19
C PRO A 237 -2.55 -17.74 25.49
N GLU A 238 -3.20 -18.91 25.53
CA GLU A 238 -2.60 -20.19 25.91
C GLU A 238 -1.95 -20.95 24.74
N ARG A 239 -2.01 -20.42 23.49
CA ARG A 239 -1.32 -21.04 22.37
C ARG A 239 0.17 -21.21 22.71
N PRO A 240 0.69 -22.44 22.80
CA PRO A 240 2.10 -22.63 23.10
C PRO A 240 2.93 -22.13 21.90
N LEU A 241 3.90 -21.27 22.18
CA LEU A 241 4.96 -20.97 21.22
C LEU A 241 5.95 -22.13 21.24
N GLY A 242 6.35 -22.61 20.07
CA GLY A 242 7.36 -23.66 19.98
C GLY A 242 8.67 -23.22 20.69
N ASP A 243 9.30 -24.14 21.42
CA ASP A 243 10.54 -23.88 22.16
C ASP A 243 11.62 -23.22 21.30
N SER A 244 11.68 -23.58 20.02
CA SER A 244 12.64 -23.00 19.05
C SER A 244 12.51 -21.48 18.85
N VAL A 245 11.33 -20.89 19.09
CA VAL A 245 11.14 -19.43 19.01
C VAL A 245 11.74 -18.77 20.26
N ILE A 246 11.44 -19.31 21.43
CA ILE A 246 11.96 -18.80 22.72
C ILE A 246 13.49 -18.97 22.78
N GLU A 247 14.00 -20.08 22.31
CA GLU A 247 15.44 -20.34 22.20
C GLU A 247 16.14 -19.32 21.27
N ALA A 248 15.51 -18.95 20.15
CA ALA A 248 16.05 -17.94 19.25
C ALA A 248 16.18 -16.55 19.93
N PHE A 249 15.20 -16.17 20.77
CA PHE A 249 15.32 -14.94 21.56
C PHE A 249 16.53 -14.99 22.50
N LYS A 250 16.63 -16.07 23.28
CA LYS A 250 17.71 -16.25 24.29
C LYS A 250 19.09 -16.32 23.64
N ALA A 251 19.22 -17.11 22.58
CA ALA A 251 20.50 -17.33 21.89
C ALA A 251 21.08 -16.03 21.28
N ASN A 252 20.21 -15.08 20.91
CA ASN A 252 20.61 -13.82 20.32
C ASN A 252 20.56 -12.63 21.30
N GLY A 253 20.43 -12.89 22.61
CA GLY A 253 20.47 -11.87 23.65
C GLY A 253 19.23 -10.98 23.70
N TYR A 254 18.13 -11.37 23.08
CA TYR A 254 16.86 -10.68 23.21
C TYR A 254 16.15 -11.08 24.52
N THR A 255 15.60 -10.11 25.21
CA THR A 255 14.66 -10.37 26.30
C THR A 255 13.31 -10.73 25.70
N PRO A 256 12.74 -11.91 26.01
CA PRO A 256 11.42 -12.29 25.52
C PRO A 256 10.34 -11.58 26.33
N TYR A 257 10.06 -10.33 26.03
CA TYR A 257 9.00 -9.56 26.69
C TYR A 257 7.63 -10.20 26.46
N GLN A 258 6.80 -10.27 27.50
CA GLN A 258 5.49 -10.91 27.43
C GLN A 258 4.60 -10.28 26.35
N TYR A 259 4.58 -8.93 26.24
CA TYR A 259 3.80 -8.26 25.19
C TYR A 259 4.23 -8.65 23.76
N GLN A 260 5.51 -9.01 23.53
CA GLN A 260 5.99 -9.49 22.23
C GLN A 260 5.55 -10.93 21.99
N LEU A 261 5.64 -11.79 23.01
CA LEU A 261 5.19 -13.18 22.92
C LEU A 261 3.69 -13.26 22.63
N ASP A 262 2.90 -12.41 23.28
CA ASP A 262 1.46 -12.33 23.03
C ASP A 262 1.14 -11.80 21.63
N ALA A 263 1.92 -10.83 21.12
CA ALA A 263 1.80 -10.39 19.74
C ALA A 263 2.10 -11.49 18.74
N ILE A 264 3.12 -12.32 19.00
CA ILE A 264 3.47 -13.43 18.12
C ILE A 264 2.33 -14.44 18.08
N LYS A 265 1.77 -14.81 19.23
CA LYS A 265 0.62 -15.71 19.33
C LYS A 265 -0.60 -15.17 18.58
N GLN A 266 -0.93 -13.90 18.84
CA GLN A 266 -2.04 -13.22 18.17
C GLN A 266 -1.82 -13.14 16.64
N ALA A 267 -0.61 -12.80 16.18
CA ALA A 267 -0.28 -12.74 14.76
C ALA A 267 -0.46 -14.09 14.07
N LEU A 268 -0.04 -15.18 14.70
CA LEU A 268 -0.20 -16.53 14.18
C LEU A 268 -1.68 -16.89 14.03
N ASN A 269 -2.51 -16.56 15.02
CA ASN A 269 -3.95 -16.82 14.98
C ASN A 269 -4.63 -15.99 13.86
N ILE A 270 -4.29 -14.70 13.75
CA ILE A 270 -4.82 -13.83 12.70
C ILE A 270 -4.42 -14.35 11.30
N ILE A 271 -3.17 -14.75 11.10
CA ILE A 271 -2.67 -15.29 9.83
C ILE A 271 -3.39 -16.59 9.43
N GLU A 272 -3.69 -17.44 10.37
CA GLU A 272 -4.44 -18.68 10.11
C GLU A 272 -5.84 -18.38 9.56
N GLN A 273 -6.51 -17.37 10.08
CA GLN A 273 -7.89 -17.02 9.71
C GLN A 273 -7.95 -16.13 8.47
N ASN A 274 -7.05 -15.14 8.37
CA ASN A 274 -7.16 -14.05 7.39
C ASN A 274 -6.02 -14.06 6.35
N HIS A 275 -5.12 -15.04 6.37
CA HIS A 275 -3.95 -15.14 5.50
C HIS A 275 -2.91 -14.02 5.66
N GLY A 276 -3.12 -13.05 6.53
CA GLY A 276 -2.17 -12.00 6.80
C GLY A 276 -2.49 -11.23 8.07
N VAL A 277 -1.54 -10.42 8.50
CA VAL A 277 -1.63 -9.57 9.70
C VAL A 277 -0.93 -8.24 9.48
N ILE A 278 -1.47 -7.18 10.08
CA ILE A 278 -0.83 -5.87 10.15
C ILE A 278 -0.25 -5.70 11.56
N ILE A 279 1.07 -5.62 11.69
CA ILE A 279 1.74 -5.30 12.94
C ILE A 279 2.05 -3.80 12.93
N ALA A 280 1.22 -3.05 13.66
CA ALA A 280 1.18 -1.59 13.68
C ALA A 280 1.67 -1.00 15.01
N ASP A 281 2.47 -1.71 15.74
CA ASP A 281 3.08 -1.24 16.98
C ASP A 281 3.90 0.03 16.75
N VAL A 282 3.89 0.95 17.70
CA VAL A 282 4.67 2.18 17.66
C VAL A 282 6.15 1.87 17.47
N VAL A 283 6.88 2.79 16.85
CA VAL A 283 8.33 2.65 16.62
C VAL A 283 9.07 2.35 17.91
N GLY A 284 10.00 1.39 17.84
CA GLY A 284 10.82 1.00 18.99
C GLY A 284 10.26 -0.15 19.83
N LEU A 285 9.08 -0.69 19.55
CA LEU A 285 8.49 -1.85 20.27
C LEU A 285 8.93 -3.22 19.71
N GLY A 286 9.82 -3.27 18.69
CA GLY A 286 10.41 -4.51 18.20
C GLY A 286 9.61 -5.21 17.11
N LYS A 287 8.90 -4.47 16.24
CA LYS A 287 8.12 -5.05 15.12
C LYS A 287 8.90 -6.07 14.28
N SER A 288 10.14 -5.75 13.91
CA SER A 288 10.97 -6.65 13.08
C SER A 288 11.31 -7.96 13.82
N VAL A 289 11.55 -7.90 15.15
CA VAL A 289 11.78 -9.07 15.99
C VAL A 289 10.52 -9.93 16.07
N ILE A 290 9.35 -9.30 16.29
CA ILE A 290 8.05 -9.99 16.32
C ILE A 290 7.79 -10.69 14.98
N ALA A 291 7.98 -9.98 13.86
CA ALA A 291 7.76 -10.55 12.53
C ALA A 291 8.70 -11.71 12.22
N SER A 292 9.99 -11.61 12.60
CA SER A 292 10.94 -12.70 12.43
C SER A 292 10.59 -13.93 13.26
N ALA A 293 10.10 -13.72 14.49
CA ALA A 293 9.62 -14.78 15.35
C ALA A 293 8.35 -15.45 14.80
N VAL A 294 7.42 -14.66 14.25
CA VAL A 294 6.22 -15.19 13.56
C VAL A 294 6.63 -16.01 12.34
N ALA A 295 7.58 -15.51 11.53
CA ALA A 295 8.11 -16.21 10.37
C ALA A 295 8.74 -17.56 10.76
N LYS A 296 9.54 -17.58 11.83
CA LYS A 296 10.12 -18.80 12.39
C LYS A 296 9.04 -19.78 12.85
N ALA A 297 8.02 -19.30 13.56
CA ALA A 297 6.91 -20.14 14.04
C ALA A 297 6.08 -20.73 12.88
N LEU A 298 5.95 -20.02 11.76
CA LEU A 298 5.28 -20.52 10.56
C LEU A 298 6.06 -21.65 9.87
N GLY A 299 7.38 -21.73 10.06
CA GLY A 299 8.23 -22.81 9.54
C GLY A 299 8.21 -22.97 8.02
N LYS A 300 7.97 -21.89 7.28
CA LYS A 300 7.85 -21.86 5.83
C LYS A 300 8.89 -20.94 5.21
N ARG A 301 9.28 -21.22 3.96
CA ARG A 301 10.15 -20.34 3.19
C ARG A 301 9.43 -19.05 2.84
N GLY A 302 10.16 -17.94 2.86
CA GLY A 302 9.56 -16.64 2.60
C GLY A 302 10.51 -15.61 2.04
N MET A 303 9.95 -14.40 1.88
CA MET A 303 10.65 -13.23 1.39
C MET A 303 10.36 -12.02 2.28
N VAL A 304 11.37 -11.18 2.48
CA VAL A 304 11.21 -9.86 3.09
C VAL A 304 11.35 -8.79 2.01
N ILE A 305 10.40 -7.89 1.95
CA ILE A 305 10.44 -6.67 1.14
C ILE A 305 10.59 -5.49 2.10
N CYS A 306 11.65 -4.73 1.95
CA CYS A 306 11.95 -3.62 2.84
C CYS A 306 12.65 -2.46 2.10
N PRO A 307 12.66 -1.25 2.67
CA PRO A 307 13.48 -0.16 2.18
C PRO A 307 14.96 -0.57 2.04
N PRO A 308 15.70 -0.02 1.05
CA PRO A 308 17.10 -0.38 0.82
C PRO A 308 17.99 -0.29 2.06
N GLY A 309 17.79 0.74 2.91
CA GLY A 309 18.56 0.93 4.15
C GLY A 309 18.30 -0.13 5.23
N LEU A 310 17.21 -0.91 5.10
CA LEU A 310 16.84 -1.97 6.04
C LEU A 310 17.25 -3.37 5.59
N MET A 311 17.74 -3.54 4.38
CA MET A 311 18.13 -4.87 3.88
C MET A 311 19.22 -5.52 4.72
N GLY A 312 20.18 -4.71 5.18
CA GLY A 312 21.33 -5.18 5.94
C GLY A 312 22.58 -5.32 5.10
N ASP A 313 23.65 -5.80 5.73
CA ASP A 313 24.97 -5.96 5.14
C ASP A 313 25.26 -7.42 4.74
N ARG A 314 26.31 -7.61 3.93
CA ARG A 314 26.76 -8.95 3.49
C ARG A 314 27.23 -9.84 4.64
N ASN A 315 27.70 -9.24 5.73
CA ASN A 315 28.18 -9.95 6.91
C ASN A 315 27.03 -10.31 7.87
N LYS A 316 25.79 -9.93 7.53
CA LYS A 316 24.57 -10.21 8.31
C LYS A 316 24.64 -9.63 9.73
N THR A 317 25.27 -8.46 9.88
CA THR A 317 25.44 -7.79 11.18
C THR A 317 24.42 -6.67 11.39
N SER A 318 23.60 -6.35 10.37
CA SER A 318 22.60 -5.28 10.42
C SER A 318 21.38 -5.62 9.60
N GLY A 319 20.29 -4.87 9.82
CA GLY A 319 19.07 -4.94 9.04
C GLY A 319 18.38 -6.31 9.02
N TRP A 320 17.58 -6.55 7.99
CA TRP A 320 16.83 -7.81 7.84
C TRP A 320 17.75 -9.02 7.64
N SER A 321 18.90 -8.86 6.99
CA SER A 321 19.89 -9.94 6.85
C SER A 321 20.35 -10.48 8.21
N MET A 322 20.51 -9.61 9.22
CA MET A 322 20.82 -9.98 10.59
C MET A 322 19.65 -10.75 11.24
N TYR A 323 18.42 -10.27 11.11
CA TYR A 323 17.26 -10.96 11.67
C TYR A 323 17.05 -12.35 11.04
N MET A 324 17.27 -12.48 9.72
CA MET A 324 17.21 -13.78 9.05
C MET A 324 18.19 -14.79 9.66
N GLU A 325 19.43 -14.36 9.91
CA GLU A 325 20.45 -15.21 10.53
C GLU A 325 20.09 -15.55 11.98
N GLN A 326 19.73 -14.55 12.78
CA GLN A 326 19.42 -14.71 14.22
C GLN A 326 18.22 -15.62 14.47
N PHE A 327 17.20 -15.55 13.65
CA PHE A 327 16.02 -16.41 13.75
C PHE A 327 16.12 -17.70 12.94
N GLY A 328 17.27 -17.97 12.29
CA GLY A 328 17.53 -19.19 11.53
C GLY A 328 16.63 -19.36 10.31
N LEU A 329 16.28 -18.25 9.63
CA LEU A 329 15.47 -18.22 8.42
C LEU A 329 16.39 -18.34 7.19
N LYS A 330 17.06 -19.51 7.05
CA LYS A 330 18.20 -19.71 6.14
C LYS A 330 17.84 -19.55 4.66
N ASP A 331 16.66 -19.98 4.25
CA ASP A 331 16.24 -19.99 2.84
C ASP A 331 15.35 -18.79 2.47
N TRP A 332 15.40 -17.75 3.29
CA TRP A 332 14.63 -16.54 3.06
C TRP A 332 15.41 -15.53 2.21
N GLU A 333 14.66 -14.78 1.39
CA GLU A 333 15.21 -13.74 0.54
C GLU A 333 14.88 -12.35 1.09
N VAL A 334 15.85 -11.44 1.07
CA VAL A 334 15.64 -10.03 1.39
C VAL A 334 15.72 -9.23 0.10
N ARG A 335 14.66 -8.49 -0.24
CA ARG A 335 14.54 -7.70 -1.46
C ARG A 335 14.23 -6.24 -1.16
N SER A 336 14.77 -5.37 -2.00
CA SER A 336 14.50 -3.93 -1.91
C SER A 336 13.09 -3.60 -2.37
N SER A 337 12.41 -2.71 -1.64
CA SER A 337 11.15 -2.11 -2.07
C SER A 337 11.28 -1.24 -3.33
N GLY A 338 12.48 -0.85 -3.71
CA GLY A 338 12.75 -0.13 -4.96
C GLY A 338 12.95 -1.03 -6.19
N ASP A 339 12.83 -2.37 -6.07
CA ASP A 339 13.06 -3.33 -7.17
C ASP A 339 11.99 -4.44 -7.18
N LEU A 340 10.73 -4.04 -7.08
CA LEU A 340 9.59 -4.95 -6.97
C LEU A 340 9.35 -5.77 -8.23
N GLU A 341 9.66 -5.23 -9.41
CA GLU A 341 9.53 -5.97 -10.67
C GLU A 341 10.40 -7.24 -10.66
N LYS A 342 11.67 -7.13 -10.24
CA LYS A 342 12.57 -8.30 -10.14
C LYS A 342 12.12 -9.25 -9.03
N ALA A 343 11.63 -8.71 -7.91
CA ALA A 343 11.07 -9.52 -6.83
C ALA A 343 9.83 -10.31 -7.29
N ALA A 344 8.93 -9.69 -8.06
CA ALA A 344 7.76 -10.36 -8.63
C ALA A 344 8.16 -11.47 -9.62
N LYS A 345 9.11 -11.20 -10.53
CA LYS A 345 9.65 -12.21 -11.45
C LYS A 345 10.28 -13.38 -10.69
N PHE A 346 11.03 -13.11 -9.63
CA PHE A 346 11.63 -14.14 -8.79
C PHE A 346 10.55 -15.03 -8.14
N VAL A 347 9.50 -14.44 -7.57
CA VAL A 347 8.41 -15.20 -6.95
C VAL A 347 7.65 -16.06 -7.97
N GLN A 348 7.51 -15.58 -9.21
CA GLN A 348 6.89 -16.35 -10.31
C GLN A 348 7.71 -17.57 -10.72
N THR A 349 9.04 -17.47 -10.66
CA THR A 349 9.94 -18.59 -11.03
C THR A 349 10.22 -19.54 -9.87
N THR A 350 9.93 -19.13 -8.64
CA THR A 350 10.25 -19.86 -7.41
C THR A 350 8.96 -20.24 -6.68
N ASN A 351 8.48 -21.47 -6.88
CA ASN A 351 7.17 -21.92 -6.42
C ASN A 351 7.04 -22.20 -4.91
N ASP A 352 8.09 -22.02 -4.11
CA ASP A 352 8.16 -22.41 -2.71
C ASP A 352 8.14 -21.23 -1.71
N ILE A 353 7.92 -20.02 -2.17
CA ILE A 353 7.71 -18.86 -1.30
C ILE A 353 6.27 -18.88 -0.78
N ASP A 354 6.10 -19.14 0.52
CA ASP A 354 4.80 -19.23 1.19
C ASP A 354 4.50 -18.03 2.09
N VAL A 355 5.51 -17.28 2.52
CA VAL A 355 5.38 -16.16 3.46
C VAL A 355 6.03 -14.90 2.88
N VAL A 356 5.37 -13.76 3.01
CA VAL A 356 5.91 -12.45 2.62
C VAL A 356 5.82 -11.50 3.79
N ILE A 357 6.95 -10.92 4.18
CA ILE A 357 7.02 -9.80 5.13
C ILE A 357 7.24 -8.53 4.32
N VAL A 358 6.41 -7.51 4.55
CA VAL A 358 6.59 -6.19 3.94
C VAL A 358 6.83 -5.17 5.05
N ASP A 359 8.05 -4.65 5.12
CA ASP A 359 8.41 -3.62 6.10
C ASP A 359 8.18 -2.21 5.54
N GLU A 360 7.76 -1.30 6.42
CA GLU A 360 7.35 0.06 6.08
C GLU A 360 6.31 0.10 4.94
N VAL A 361 5.31 -0.78 5.03
CA VAL A 361 4.29 -0.99 4.00
C VAL A 361 3.46 0.26 3.69
N HIS A 362 3.50 1.28 4.54
CA HIS A 362 2.82 2.56 4.30
C HIS A 362 3.28 3.27 3.01
N ARG A 363 4.39 2.88 2.41
CA ARG A 363 4.84 3.37 1.11
C ARG A 363 3.95 2.91 -0.05
N PHE A 364 3.20 1.83 0.13
CA PHE A 364 2.36 1.21 -0.92
C PHE A 364 0.87 1.49 -0.73
N ARG A 365 0.50 2.70 -0.34
CA ARG A 365 -0.91 3.09 -0.15
C ARG A 365 -1.62 3.47 -1.44
N ASN A 366 -0.89 3.89 -2.46
CA ASN A 366 -1.46 4.23 -3.75
C ASN A 366 -1.61 2.99 -4.61
N GLN A 367 -2.85 2.56 -4.83
CA GLN A 367 -3.18 1.35 -5.60
C GLN A 367 -2.96 1.52 -7.12
N ASP A 368 -2.82 2.75 -7.60
CA ASP A 368 -2.71 3.07 -9.03
C ASP A 368 -1.24 3.00 -9.51
N THR A 369 -0.30 2.65 -8.64
CA THR A 369 1.11 2.56 -8.99
C THR A 369 1.51 1.16 -9.46
N GLN A 370 2.46 1.08 -10.39
CA GLN A 370 3.03 -0.20 -10.84
C GLN A 370 3.69 -0.96 -9.68
N ASP A 371 4.33 -0.26 -8.75
CA ASP A 371 4.94 -0.86 -7.57
C ASP A 371 3.91 -1.56 -6.68
N TYR A 372 2.75 -0.95 -6.48
CA TYR A 372 1.66 -1.60 -5.75
C TYR A 372 1.16 -2.85 -6.47
N GLU A 373 1.01 -2.82 -7.78
CA GLU A 373 0.60 -3.97 -8.58
C GLU A 373 1.61 -5.11 -8.46
N HIS A 374 2.91 -4.82 -8.58
CA HIS A 374 3.97 -5.81 -8.36
C HIS A 374 3.91 -6.40 -6.95
N LEU A 375 3.76 -5.56 -5.92
CA LEU A 375 3.64 -6.01 -4.54
C LEU A 375 2.41 -6.90 -4.32
N LYS A 376 1.27 -6.52 -4.89
CA LYS A 376 0.04 -7.32 -4.83
C LYS A 376 0.23 -8.70 -5.47
N ASN A 377 0.92 -8.76 -6.60
CA ASN A 377 1.25 -10.03 -7.27
C ASN A 377 2.20 -10.89 -6.43
N ILE A 378 3.17 -10.29 -5.74
CA ILE A 378 4.07 -11.01 -4.82
C ILE A 378 3.29 -11.59 -3.64
N CYS A 379 2.38 -10.82 -3.03
CA CYS A 379 1.62 -11.22 -1.84
C CYS A 379 0.52 -12.24 -2.13
N ARG A 380 0.09 -12.35 -3.39
CA ARG A 380 -1.08 -13.15 -3.78
C ARG A 380 -0.94 -14.62 -3.42
N GLY A 381 -1.94 -15.14 -2.69
CA GLY A 381 -1.99 -16.55 -2.27
C GLY A 381 -0.98 -16.96 -1.20
N LYS A 382 -0.31 -15.98 -0.58
CA LYS A 382 0.70 -16.20 0.46
C LYS A 382 0.22 -15.74 1.83
N LYS A 383 0.94 -16.14 2.88
CA LYS A 383 0.78 -15.57 4.22
C LYS A 383 1.55 -14.25 4.28
N VAL A 384 0.86 -13.16 4.61
CA VAL A 384 1.41 -11.81 4.53
C VAL A 384 1.54 -11.18 5.91
N ILE A 385 2.71 -10.64 6.21
CA ILE A 385 2.99 -9.90 7.45
C ILE A 385 3.36 -8.47 7.06
N LEU A 386 2.49 -7.53 7.37
CA LEU A 386 2.70 -6.11 7.06
C LEU A 386 3.18 -5.37 8.29
N LEU A 387 4.30 -4.67 8.17
CA LEU A 387 4.86 -3.86 9.26
C LEU A 387 4.71 -2.37 8.92
N THR A 388 4.15 -1.62 9.85
CA THR A 388 4.07 -0.17 9.76
C THR A 388 3.90 0.44 11.14
N ALA A 389 4.44 1.63 11.38
CA ALA A 389 4.12 2.38 12.60
C ALA A 389 2.79 3.16 12.46
N THR A 390 2.32 3.34 11.26
CA THR A 390 1.17 4.19 10.92
C THR A 390 0.30 3.53 9.86
N PRO A 391 -0.53 2.58 10.25
CA PRO A 391 -1.44 1.90 9.32
C PRO A 391 -2.48 2.87 8.74
N PHE A 392 -2.74 3.96 9.42
CA PHE A 392 -3.75 4.96 9.11
C PHE A 392 -3.13 6.36 9.12
N ASN A 393 -3.05 7.01 7.97
CA ASN A 393 -2.42 8.33 7.91
C ASN A 393 -3.35 9.43 7.35
N ASN A 394 -3.84 9.31 6.14
CA ASN A 394 -4.52 10.43 5.48
C ASN A 394 -5.93 10.11 4.99
N ARG A 395 -6.20 8.90 4.51
CA ARG A 395 -7.48 8.55 3.88
C ARG A 395 -7.91 7.11 4.21
N PRO A 396 -9.22 6.82 4.27
CA PRO A 396 -9.71 5.45 4.43
C PRO A 396 -9.18 4.47 3.37
N ASN A 397 -8.98 4.93 2.13
CA ASN A 397 -8.44 4.12 1.04
C ASN A 397 -7.00 3.62 1.28
N ASP A 398 -6.20 4.32 2.08
CA ASP A 398 -4.85 3.87 2.44
C ASP A 398 -4.87 2.50 3.13
N ILE A 399 -5.88 2.29 3.97
CA ILE A 399 -6.07 1.01 4.67
C ILE A 399 -6.54 -0.08 3.72
N VAL A 400 -7.46 0.25 2.82
CA VAL A 400 -7.94 -0.70 1.81
C VAL A 400 -6.79 -1.24 0.98
N ALA A 401 -5.84 -0.37 0.60
CA ALA A 401 -4.65 -0.78 -0.11
C ALA A 401 -3.86 -1.85 0.67
N LEU A 402 -3.68 -1.66 1.97
CA LEU A 402 -2.97 -2.63 2.81
C LEU A 402 -3.75 -3.95 2.97
N LEU A 403 -5.05 -3.87 3.20
CA LEU A 403 -5.90 -5.05 3.35
C LEU A 403 -5.95 -5.87 2.06
N ASN A 404 -6.02 -5.22 0.90
CA ASN A 404 -6.06 -5.88 -0.42
C ASN A 404 -4.80 -6.71 -0.74
N LEU A 405 -3.73 -6.58 0.03
CA LEU A 405 -2.53 -7.41 -0.14
C LEU A 405 -2.74 -8.84 0.37
N PHE A 406 -3.70 -9.08 1.28
CA PHE A 406 -3.94 -10.41 1.84
C PHE A 406 -5.42 -10.78 2.05
N ILE A 407 -6.35 -9.85 1.88
CA ILE A 407 -7.78 -10.06 2.02
C ILE A 407 -8.46 -9.78 0.69
N ALA A 408 -9.38 -10.66 0.30
CA ALA A 408 -10.28 -10.40 -0.83
C ALA A 408 -11.41 -9.46 -0.36
N PRO A 409 -11.57 -8.24 -0.91
CA PRO A 409 -12.48 -7.24 -0.38
C PRO A 409 -13.97 -7.60 -0.41
N LYS A 410 -14.36 -8.54 -1.27
CA LYS A 410 -15.76 -9.00 -1.40
C LYS A 410 -16.12 -10.20 -0.54
N GLN A 411 -15.14 -10.78 0.16
CA GLN A 411 -15.31 -12.01 0.97
C GLN A 411 -14.59 -11.90 2.30
N SER A 412 -14.61 -10.71 2.88
CA SER A 412 -13.95 -10.49 4.15
C SER A 412 -14.77 -11.07 5.29
N ILE A 413 -14.13 -11.83 6.16
CA ILE A 413 -14.69 -12.29 7.43
C ILE A 413 -14.43 -11.32 8.59
N ILE A 414 -13.82 -10.17 8.31
CA ILE A 414 -13.48 -9.15 9.32
C ILE A 414 -14.72 -8.44 9.84
N THR A 415 -15.73 -8.29 9.00
CA THR A 415 -17.01 -7.64 9.35
C THR A 415 -18.18 -8.57 9.07
N LEU A 416 -19.33 -8.28 9.70
CA LEU A 416 -20.58 -8.96 9.40
C LEU A 416 -21.07 -8.72 7.96
N ASP A 417 -20.71 -7.57 7.38
CA ASP A 417 -20.90 -7.31 5.95
C ASP A 417 -19.68 -7.83 5.18
N PRO A 418 -19.82 -8.85 4.34
CA PRO A 418 -18.71 -9.41 3.58
C PRO A 418 -18.11 -8.45 2.55
N ASN A 419 -18.82 -7.36 2.17
CA ASN A 419 -18.35 -6.42 1.18
C ASN A 419 -17.56 -5.24 1.80
N LEU A 420 -16.38 -5.56 2.32
CA LEU A 420 -15.45 -4.58 2.90
C LEU A 420 -15.15 -3.42 1.93
N GLY A 421 -15.09 -3.70 0.62
CA GLY A 421 -14.85 -2.67 -0.39
C GLY A 421 -15.98 -1.64 -0.48
N ALA A 422 -17.24 -2.04 -0.29
CA ALA A 422 -18.39 -1.10 -0.25
C ALA A 422 -18.35 -0.24 1.00
N THR A 423 -18.08 -0.84 2.15
CA THR A 423 -17.96 -0.15 3.44
C THR A 423 -16.89 0.94 3.39
N PHE A 424 -15.71 0.63 2.89
CA PHE A 424 -14.63 1.63 2.79
C PHE A 424 -14.89 2.69 1.71
N ARG A 425 -15.58 2.37 0.61
CA ARG A 425 -16.02 3.41 -0.34
C ARG A 425 -16.95 4.42 0.32
N ALA A 426 -17.89 3.97 1.16
CA ALA A 426 -18.78 4.85 1.91
C ALA A 426 -17.99 5.73 2.90
N TYR A 427 -17.01 5.16 3.62
CA TYR A 427 -16.14 5.94 4.50
C TYR A 427 -15.31 6.98 3.72
N ASN A 428 -14.75 6.60 2.58
CA ASN A 428 -13.94 7.52 1.77
C ASN A 428 -14.80 8.68 1.24
N TYR A 429 -15.97 8.37 0.70
CA TYR A 429 -16.91 9.37 0.22
C TYR A 429 -17.30 10.39 1.32
N LEU A 430 -17.61 9.91 2.51
CA LEU A 430 -17.94 10.76 3.64
C LEU A 430 -16.73 11.57 4.13
N PHE A 431 -15.57 10.93 4.20
CA PHE A 431 -14.31 11.57 4.60
C PHE A 431 -13.91 12.70 3.65
N GLU A 432 -14.01 12.50 2.35
CA GLU A 432 -13.69 13.53 1.34
C GLU A 432 -14.60 14.74 1.46
N ARG A 433 -15.91 14.53 1.66
CA ARG A 433 -16.86 15.64 1.87
C ARG A 433 -16.59 16.41 3.16
N LEU A 434 -16.40 15.72 4.27
CA LEU A 434 -16.06 16.36 5.54
C LEU A 434 -14.73 17.12 5.47
N SER A 435 -13.72 16.56 4.81
CA SER A 435 -12.44 17.21 4.58
C SER A 435 -12.58 18.44 3.70
N HIS A 436 -13.45 18.41 2.70
CA HIS A 436 -13.77 19.57 1.85
C HIS A 436 -14.41 20.69 2.67
N ILE A 437 -15.37 20.37 3.56
CA ILE A 437 -15.99 21.35 4.45
C ILE A 437 -14.94 22.00 5.35
N MET A 438 -14.09 21.19 5.99
CA MET A 438 -13.04 21.69 6.88
C MET A 438 -12.10 22.66 6.17
N ARG A 439 -11.76 22.39 4.92
CA ARG A 439 -10.78 23.16 4.14
C ARG A 439 -11.35 24.43 3.54
N TYR A 440 -12.62 24.40 3.07
CA TYR A 440 -13.16 25.43 2.19
C TYR A 440 -14.35 26.21 2.72
N HIS A 441 -14.81 25.99 3.95
CA HIS A 441 -15.96 26.69 4.53
C HIS A 441 -15.83 28.22 4.58
N LYS A 442 -14.61 28.76 4.58
CA LYS A 442 -14.28 30.19 4.52
C LYS A 442 -13.44 30.55 3.30
N SER A 443 -13.49 29.77 2.24
CA SER A 443 -12.76 30.05 1.02
C SER A 443 -13.22 31.37 0.40
N PRO A 444 -12.33 32.23 -0.09
CA PRO A 444 -12.72 33.36 -0.91
C PRO A 444 -13.36 32.93 -2.24
N ASP A 445 -13.03 31.74 -2.73
CA ASP A 445 -13.59 31.11 -3.92
C ASP A 445 -15.05 30.68 -3.60
N GLU A 446 -16.00 31.27 -4.29
CA GLU A 446 -17.44 31.09 -4.07
C GLU A 446 -17.85 29.64 -4.37
N ASP A 447 -17.40 29.05 -5.46
CA ASP A 447 -17.71 27.67 -5.84
C ASP A 447 -17.27 26.66 -4.78
N LYS A 448 -16.08 26.85 -4.22
CA LYS A 448 -15.57 25.98 -3.15
C LYS A 448 -16.33 26.14 -1.86
N ARG A 449 -16.72 27.38 -1.54
CA ARG A 449 -17.53 27.68 -0.35
C ARG A 449 -18.93 27.10 -0.47
N ASP A 450 -19.59 27.27 -1.64
CA ASP A 450 -20.92 26.73 -1.90
C ASP A 450 -20.93 25.20 -1.91
N LYS A 451 -19.90 24.58 -2.49
CA LYS A 451 -19.72 23.13 -2.42
C LYS A 451 -19.47 22.66 -0.98
N ALA A 452 -18.76 23.43 -0.16
CA ALA A 452 -18.59 23.10 1.26
C ALA A 452 -19.92 23.20 2.01
N GLN A 453 -20.72 24.22 1.73
CA GLN A 453 -22.06 24.41 2.26
C GLN A 453 -22.99 23.26 1.85
N SER A 454 -23.05 22.95 0.57
CA SER A 454 -23.84 21.82 0.04
C SER A 454 -23.46 20.47 0.65
N ASN A 455 -22.16 20.22 0.78
CA ASN A 455 -21.67 18.99 1.45
C ASN A 455 -22.11 18.93 2.90
N TYR A 456 -22.12 20.06 3.62
CA TYR A 456 -22.57 20.11 5.00
C TYR A 456 -24.06 19.85 5.13
N GLU A 457 -24.87 20.47 4.29
CA GLU A 457 -26.35 20.26 4.24
C GLU A 457 -26.69 18.80 3.93
N ILE A 458 -25.99 18.19 2.97
CA ILE A 458 -26.18 16.76 2.62
C ILE A 458 -25.87 15.84 3.80
N ILE A 459 -24.82 16.13 4.58
CA ILE A 459 -24.38 15.25 5.67
C ILE A 459 -25.17 15.48 6.96
N PHE A 460 -25.44 16.73 7.29
CA PHE A 460 -26.02 17.11 8.60
C PHE A 460 -27.49 17.59 8.52
N GLY A 461 -27.99 17.90 7.33
CA GLY A 461 -29.36 18.42 7.14
C GLY A 461 -29.59 19.85 7.68
N GLU A 462 -28.50 20.58 7.94
CA GLU A 462 -28.55 21.91 8.57
C GLU A 462 -27.91 22.96 7.64
N PRO A 463 -28.46 24.20 7.58
CA PRO A 463 -27.96 25.23 6.66
C PRO A 463 -26.72 25.99 7.20
N ILE A 464 -26.32 25.81 8.46
CA ILE A 464 -25.21 26.57 9.08
C ILE A 464 -24.10 25.62 9.43
N ILE A 465 -22.89 25.87 8.87
CA ILE A 465 -21.74 25.02 9.10
C ILE A 465 -21.25 25.12 10.55
N ASP A 466 -21.33 24.01 11.28
CA ASP A 466 -20.70 23.81 12.59
C ASP A 466 -19.48 22.90 12.45
N LEU A 467 -18.28 23.48 12.57
CA LEU A 467 -17.03 22.74 12.45
C LEU A 467 -16.80 21.74 13.59
N ALA A 468 -17.39 21.97 14.76
CA ALA A 468 -17.28 21.03 15.87
C ALA A 468 -18.01 19.70 15.53
N LYS A 469 -19.19 19.79 14.89
CA LYS A 469 -19.90 18.63 14.36
C LYS A 469 -19.10 17.89 13.27
N VAL A 470 -18.47 18.64 12.36
CA VAL A 470 -17.64 18.06 11.30
C VAL A 470 -16.45 17.30 11.91
N GLN A 471 -15.76 17.91 12.87
CA GLN A 471 -14.63 17.27 13.56
C GLN A 471 -15.08 16.03 14.35
N SER A 472 -16.22 16.12 15.03
CA SER A 472 -16.80 14.98 15.77
C SER A 472 -17.12 13.81 14.83
N ARG A 473 -17.70 14.09 13.65
CA ARG A 473 -18.00 13.05 12.65
C ARG A 473 -16.74 12.43 12.05
N LEU A 474 -15.71 13.24 11.77
CA LEU A 474 -14.40 12.72 11.33
C LEU A 474 -13.77 11.79 12.37
N LYS A 475 -13.83 12.15 13.66
CA LYS A 475 -13.36 11.29 14.76
C LYS A 475 -14.18 10.00 14.84
N ALA A 476 -15.49 10.05 14.65
CA ALA A 476 -16.37 8.88 14.65
C ALA A 476 -15.99 7.91 13.51
N ILE A 477 -15.82 8.40 12.27
CA ILE A 477 -15.38 7.57 11.12
C ILE A 477 -14.02 6.94 11.43
N SER A 478 -13.08 7.70 12.01
CA SER A 478 -11.76 7.17 12.35
C SER A 478 -11.85 6.06 13.40
N LYS A 479 -12.81 6.13 14.30
CA LYS A 479 -13.09 5.09 15.29
C LYS A 479 -13.71 3.86 14.63
N GLU A 480 -14.74 4.05 13.81
CA GLU A 480 -15.40 2.97 13.04
C GLU A 480 -14.39 2.19 12.19
N ILE A 481 -13.49 2.89 11.47
CA ILE A 481 -12.44 2.25 10.68
C ILE A 481 -11.49 1.43 11.55
N ARG A 482 -11.10 1.95 12.71
CA ARG A 482 -10.23 1.19 13.64
C ARG A 482 -10.90 -0.09 14.13
N GLU A 483 -12.19 -0.04 14.43
CA GLU A 483 -12.96 -1.21 14.86
C GLU A 483 -13.03 -2.26 13.73
N VAL A 484 -13.23 -1.82 12.49
CA VAL A 484 -13.26 -2.71 11.31
C VAL A 484 -11.93 -3.43 11.10
N ILE A 485 -10.78 -2.77 11.31
CA ILE A 485 -9.46 -3.38 11.07
C ILE A 485 -8.85 -4.05 12.31
N ALA A 486 -9.45 -3.86 13.48
CA ALA A 486 -8.95 -4.43 14.74
C ALA A 486 -8.71 -5.95 14.68
N PRO A 487 -9.58 -6.75 14.03
CA PRO A 487 -9.40 -8.20 13.96
C PRO A 487 -8.12 -8.65 13.22
N VAL A 488 -7.56 -7.82 12.36
CA VAL A 488 -6.35 -8.14 11.56
C VAL A 488 -5.15 -7.25 11.88
N THR A 489 -5.27 -6.41 12.92
CA THR A 489 -4.24 -5.43 13.28
C THR A 489 -3.79 -5.61 14.71
N ILE A 490 -2.50 -5.74 14.91
CA ILE A 490 -1.86 -5.69 16.22
C ILE A 490 -1.26 -4.30 16.38
N ARG A 491 -1.78 -3.52 17.33
CA ARG A 491 -1.32 -2.16 17.58
C ARG A 491 -1.25 -1.87 19.06
N ARG A 492 -0.06 -1.51 19.50
CA ARG A 492 0.20 -1.10 20.89
C ARG A 492 1.05 0.15 20.89
N ASN A 493 0.83 0.96 21.87
CA ASN A 493 1.69 2.09 22.18
C ASN A 493 2.32 1.91 23.58
N ARG A 494 3.25 2.78 23.95
CA ARG A 494 3.95 2.66 25.22
C ARG A 494 3.06 2.92 26.42
N LEU A 495 2.09 3.82 26.29
CA LEU A 495 1.14 4.11 27.35
C LEU A 495 0.24 2.91 27.63
N ASP A 496 -0.23 2.24 26.54
CA ASP A 496 -1.02 1.02 26.67
C ASP A 496 -0.24 -0.05 27.45
N LEU A 497 1.06 -0.23 27.15
CA LEU A 497 1.92 -1.19 27.85
C LEU A 497 2.15 -0.80 29.31
N GLN A 498 2.30 0.49 29.62
CA GLN A 498 2.48 0.99 30.99
C GLN A 498 1.23 0.83 31.85
N HIS A 499 0.04 0.99 31.25
CA HIS A 499 -1.22 0.87 31.97
C HIS A 499 -1.71 -0.59 32.08
N ASN A 500 -1.19 -1.50 31.27
CA ASN A 500 -1.53 -2.91 31.36
C ASN A 500 -0.76 -3.59 32.50
N PRO A 501 -1.44 -4.17 33.51
CA PRO A 501 -0.78 -4.81 34.67
C PRO A 501 0.21 -5.91 34.26
N ASP A 502 -0.07 -6.64 33.16
CA ASP A 502 0.75 -7.77 32.73
C ASP A 502 2.08 -7.31 32.11
N TYR A 503 2.13 -6.09 31.56
CA TYR A 503 3.29 -5.55 30.84
C TYR A 503 3.98 -4.41 31.59
N ALA A 504 3.31 -3.77 32.55
CA ALA A 504 3.81 -2.58 33.23
C ALA A 504 5.19 -2.78 33.90
N ALA A 505 5.44 -3.97 34.43
CA ALA A 505 6.72 -4.28 35.05
C ALA A 505 7.87 -4.34 34.05
N GLU A 506 7.62 -4.80 32.82
CA GLU A 506 8.61 -4.93 31.76
C GLU A 506 9.03 -3.57 31.16
N VAL A 507 8.09 -2.63 31.14
CA VAL A 507 8.28 -1.30 30.54
C VAL A 507 8.60 -0.18 31.53
N LYS A 508 8.63 -0.48 32.83
CA LYS A 508 8.98 0.49 33.88
C LYS A 508 10.32 1.19 33.66
N ASN A 509 11.25 0.53 33.02
CA ASN A 509 12.61 1.02 32.83
C ASN A 509 12.83 1.72 31.47
N LEU A 510 11.77 2.08 30.74
CA LEU A 510 11.92 2.81 29.49
C LEU A 510 12.34 4.26 29.73
N SER A 511 13.03 4.83 28.74
CA SER A 511 13.34 6.26 28.74
C SER A 511 12.06 7.08 28.70
N LYS A 512 11.98 8.13 29.49
CA LYS A 512 10.89 9.11 29.43
C LYS A 512 11.23 10.14 28.34
N VAL A 513 10.30 10.40 27.45
CA VAL A 513 10.42 11.52 26.52
C VAL A 513 9.93 12.78 27.25
N ALA A 514 10.81 13.77 27.41
CA ALA A 514 10.45 15.07 27.96
C ALA A 514 9.52 15.81 26.99
N ASP A 515 8.78 16.79 27.52
CA ASP A 515 7.96 17.64 26.68
C ASP A 515 8.85 18.35 25.64
N PRO A 516 8.39 18.43 24.37
CA PRO A 516 9.16 19.05 23.31
C PRO A 516 9.51 20.49 23.62
N LYS A 517 10.78 20.85 23.47
CA LYS A 517 11.26 22.23 23.59
C LYS A 517 11.11 22.95 22.25
N GLU A 518 10.77 24.20 22.32
CA GLU A 518 10.73 25.09 21.18
C GLU A 518 11.96 26.00 21.22
N TRP A 519 12.71 26.05 20.11
CA TRP A 519 13.77 27.02 19.93
C TRP A 519 13.36 28.02 18.86
N PHE A 520 13.61 29.29 19.15
CA PHE A 520 13.32 30.41 18.28
C PHE A 520 14.61 31.13 17.94
N PHE A 521 14.68 31.66 16.74
CA PHE A 521 15.76 32.54 16.34
C PHE A 521 15.21 33.93 16.01
N ASP A 522 16.00 34.93 16.32
CA ASP A 522 15.63 36.34 16.12
C ASP A 522 16.09 36.82 14.74
N LEU A 523 15.27 37.62 14.11
CA LEU A 523 15.52 38.31 12.84
C LEU A 523 15.62 39.81 13.10
N SER A 524 16.50 40.51 12.39
CA SER A 524 16.48 41.96 12.37
C SER A 524 15.14 42.48 11.81
N PRO A 525 14.78 43.77 12.02
CA PRO A 525 13.56 44.32 11.43
C PRO A 525 13.50 44.17 9.90
N GLU A 526 14.62 44.41 9.22
CA GLU A 526 14.71 44.26 7.75
C GLU A 526 14.57 42.81 7.30
N GLN A 527 15.21 41.88 8.03
CA GLN A 527 15.07 40.45 7.76
C GLN A 527 13.64 39.95 8.04
N SER A 528 12.98 40.50 9.08
CA SER A 528 11.58 40.17 9.40
C SER A 528 10.61 40.65 8.31
N GLU A 529 10.85 41.86 7.76
CA GLU A 529 10.06 42.40 6.68
C GLU A 529 10.25 41.55 5.39
N PHE A 530 11.48 41.19 5.08
CA PHE A 530 11.76 40.30 3.95
C PHE A 530 11.12 38.91 4.13
N TYR A 531 11.17 38.37 5.35
CA TYR A 531 10.51 37.11 5.68
C TYR A 531 9.01 37.17 5.41
N ASP A 532 8.35 38.25 5.83
CA ASP A 532 6.92 38.45 5.58
C ASP A 532 6.63 38.63 4.09
N GLN A 533 7.48 39.34 3.33
CA GLN A 533 7.38 39.51 1.88
C GLN A 533 7.44 38.15 1.16
N ILE A 534 8.40 37.27 1.53
CA ILE A 534 8.50 35.91 0.94
C ILE A 534 7.21 35.15 1.10
N ILE A 535 6.65 35.14 2.30
CA ILE A 535 5.48 34.30 2.63
C ILE A 535 4.17 34.88 2.07
N LYS A 536 4.02 36.21 2.09
CA LYS A 536 2.77 36.88 1.71
C LYS A 536 2.77 37.37 0.27
N ASP A 537 3.81 38.15 -0.09
CA ASP A 537 3.81 38.93 -1.32
C ASP A 537 4.38 38.16 -2.51
N TYR A 538 5.40 37.30 -2.30
CA TYR A 538 5.96 36.49 -3.38
C TYR A 538 5.25 35.17 -3.53
N PHE A 539 5.21 34.34 -2.46
CA PHE A 539 4.68 32.98 -2.52
C PHE A 539 3.39 32.81 -1.70
N GLY A 540 2.68 33.87 -1.37
CA GLY A 540 1.35 33.78 -0.75
C GLY A 540 0.30 33.22 -1.72
N PRO A 541 -0.91 32.88 -1.21
CA PRO A 541 -1.99 32.40 -2.08
C PRO A 541 -2.38 33.37 -3.21
N GLU A 542 -2.24 34.66 -2.97
CA GLU A 542 -2.46 35.75 -3.92
C GLU A 542 -1.14 36.50 -4.25
N GLY A 543 -0.02 35.82 -4.06
CA GLY A 543 1.31 36.39 -4.26
C GLY A 543 1.69 36.52 -5.75
N ARG A 544 2.87 37.11 -6.00
CA ARG A 544 3.38 37.42 -7.34
C ARG A 544 3.77 36.17 -8.15
N PHE A 545 4.07 35.03 -7.49
CA PHE A 545 4.46 33.79 -8.16
C PHE A 545 3.32 33.23 -9.00
N THR A 546 3.49 33.23 -10.31
CA THR A 546 2.46 32.74 -11.24
C THR A 546 2.50 31.24 -11.45
N GLY A 547 3.70 30.63 -11.38
CA GLY A 547 3.91 29.21 -11.64
C GLY A 547 3.55 28.82 -13.09
N ALA A 548 3.63 29.72 -14.05
CA ALA A 548 3.20 29.54 -15.43
C ALA A 548 3.80 28.30 -16.09
N VAL A 549 5.07 28.00 -15.80
CA VAL A 549 5.78 26.81 -16.29
C VAL A 549 5.07 25.50 -15.89
N TYR A 550 4.40 25.49 -14.77
CA TYR A 550 3.74 24.28 -14.25
C TYR A 550 2.27 24.14 -14.66
N GLN A 551 1.68 25.19 -15.25
CA GLN A 551 0.27 25.19 -15.65
C GLN A 551 0.01 25.72 -17.05
N PRO A 552 0.72 25.24 -18.10
CA PRO A 552 0.58 25.74 -19.48
C PRO A 552 -0.83 25.54 -20.04
N PHE A 553 -1.58 24.54 -19.60
CA PHE A 553 -2.95 24.27 -20.03
C PHE A 553 -3.89 25.44 -19.76
N SER A 554 -3.67 26.17 -18.66
CA SER A 554 -4.49 27.35 -18.33
C SER A 554 -4.36 28.49 -19.33
N TYR A 555 -3.29 28.50 -20.12
CA TYR A 555 -3.02 29.51 -21.17
C TYR A 555 -3.41 29.02 -22.57
N GLU A 556 -3.50 27.68 -22.77
CA GLU A 556 -3.85 27.07 -24.05
C GLU A 556 -5.33 27.24 -24.38
N THR A 557 -6.22 27.03 -23.41
CA THR A 557 -7.68 27.00 -23.65
C THR A 557 -8.36 28.32 -23.35
N PRO A 558 -9.32 28.76 -24.20
CA PRO A 558 -10.18 29.89 -23.91
C PRO A 558 -11.37 29.54 -23.01
N GLN A 559 -11.61 28.24 -22.77
CA GLN A 559 -12.80 27.77 -22.07
C GLN A 559 -12.78 28.09 -20.59
N THR A 560 -13.92 28.43 -20.04
CA THR A 560 -14.14 28.53 -18.60
C THR A 560 -14.16 27.14 -17.99
N LYS A 561 -13.86 27.03 -16.71
CA LYS A 561 -13.77 25.78 -15.97
C LYS A 561 -14.99 24.86 -16.12
N ASP A 562 -16.17 25.45 -16.27
CA ASP A 562 -17.46 24.75 -16.40
C ASP A 562 -17.72 24.17 -17.80
N GLU A 563 -16.92 24.57 -18.80
CA GLU A 563 -17.04 24.12 -20.20
C GLU A 563 -16.01 23.03 -20.59
N LEU A 564 -15.11 22.67 -19.67
CA LEU A 564 -14.06 21.69 -19.92
C LEU A 564 -14.61 20.25 -19.94
N SER A 565 -14.10 19.43 -20.86
CA SER A 565 -14.34 17.98 -20.82
C SER A 565 -13.78 17.36 -19.54
N GLU A 566 -14.26 16.18 -19.11
CA GLU A 566 -13.72 15.48 -17.92
C GLU A 566 -12.19 15.31 -17.98
N LYS A 567 -11.64 15.01 -19.15
CA LYS A 567 -10.21 14.84 -19.37
C LYS A 567 -9.45 16.17 -19.22
N ASP A 568 -9.98 17.24 -19.81
CA ASP A 568 -9.36 18.56 -19.78
C ASP A 568 -9.45 19.17 -18.37
N ASN A 569 -10.55 18.91 -17.66
CA ASN A 569 -10.71 19.31 -16.27
C ASN A 569 -9.70 18.58 -15.36
N PHE A 570 -9.48 17.28 -15.56
CA PHE A 570 -8.44 16.55 -14.84
C PHE A 570 -7.05 17.12 -15.07
N GLU A 571 -6.72 17.46 -16.30
CA GLU A 571 -5.45 18.08 -16.65
C GLU A 571 -5.27 19.47 -16.03
N TYR A 572 -6.29 20.30 -16.13
CA TYR A 572 -6.31 21.61 -15.47
C TYR A 572 -6.06 21.50 -13.96
N ILE A 573 -6.80 20.62 -13.29
CA ILE A 573 -6.67 20.42 -11.84
C ILE A 573 -5.27 19.91 -11.49
N SER A 574 -4.73 18.95 -12.23
CA SER A 574 -3.41 18.38 -11.95
C SER A 574 -2.29 19.43 -12.08
N GLN A 575 -2.34 20.27 -13.10
CA GLN A 575 -1.35 21.33 -13.31
C GLN A 575 -1.48 22.47 -12.29
N PHE A 576 -2.70 22.82 -11.93
CA PHE A 576 -2.95 23.79 -10.86
C PHE A 576 -2.40 23.28 -9.50
N GLN A 577 -2.62 22.00 -9.21
CA GLN A 577 -2.07 21.37 -8.00
C GLN A 577 -0.54 21.35 -8.01
N LEU A 578 0.08 21.14 -9.18
CA LEU A 578 1.53 21.21 -9.34
C LEU A 578 2.05 22.63 -9.05
N SER A 579 1.44 23.65 -9.63
CA SER A 579 1.83 25.05 -9.40
C SER A 579 1.71 25.44 -7.93
N ASP A 580 0.57 25.10 -7.28
CA ASP A 580 0.36 25.36 -5.84
C ASP A 580 1.34 24.58 -4.95
N PHE A 581 1.68 23.36 -5.33
CA PHE A 581 2.69 22.57 -4.63
C PHE A 581 4.07 23.23 -4.72
N MET A 582 4.50 23.67 -5.91
CA MET A 582 5.80 24.34 -6.10
C MET A 582 5.88 25.66 -5.31
N ARG A 583 4.80 26.40 -5.29
CA ARG A 583 4.67 27.62 -4.47
C ARG A 583 4.92 27.31 -2.97
N ARG A 584 4.25 26.29 -2.45
CA ARG A 584 4.40 25.87 -1.04
C ARG A 584 5.77 25.28 -0.73
N LEU A 585 6.36 24.60 -1.69
CA LEU A 585 7.71 24.06 -1.58
C LEU A 585 8.72 25.20 -1.37
N MET A 586 8.59 26.32 -2.11
CA MET A 586 9.47 27.48 -1.92
C MET A 586 9.39 28.06 -0.52
N VAL A 587 8.18 28.26 0.00
CA VAL A 587 7.98 28.73 1.39
C VAL A 587 8.63 27.77 2.38
N LYS A 588 8.47 26.49 2.21
CA LYS A 588 9.06 25.48 3.09
C LYS A 588 10.58 25.46 3.07
N ARG A 589 11.17 25.60 1.90
CA ARG A 589 12.62 25.68 1.78
C ARG A 589 13.18 26.92 2.44
N PHE A 590 12.47 28.03 2.32
CA PHE A 590 12.80 29.27 3.03
C PHE A 590 12.74 29.08 4.55
N GLU A 591 11.72 28.42 5.06
CA GLU A 591 11.60 28.11 6.50
C GLU A 591 12.64 27.10 6.99
N SER A 592 13.09 26.20 6.13
CA SER A 592 14.12 25.24 6.47
C SER A 592 15.46 25.94 6.68
N SER A 593 16.01 26.57 5.63
CA SER A 593 17.23 27.37 5.75
C SER A 593 17.33 28.37 4.59
N PHE A 594 17.95 29.52 4.85
CA PHE A 594 18.23 30.51 3.82
C PHE A 594 19.14 29.94 2.71
N GLY A 595 20.11 29.10 3.06
CA GLY A 595 20.96 28.45 2.08
C GLY A 595 20.23 27.45 1.18
N SER A 596 19.32 26.66 1.71
CA SER A 596 18.46 25.75 0.93
C SER A 596 17.53 26.55 -0.01
N PHE A 597 16.98 27.63 0.49
CA PHE A 597 16.12 28.51 -0.29
C PHE A 597 16.88 29.19 -1.43
N ASP A 598 18.06 29.76 -1.16
CA ASP A 598 18.89 30.39 -2.19
C ASP A 598 19.23 29.43 -3.32
N GLN A 599 19.67 28.20 -2.99
CA GLN A 599 19.94 27.18 -4.01
C GLN A 599 18.69 26.87 -4.84
N SER A 600 17.54 26.74 -4.19
CA SER A 600 16.29 26.42 -4.85
C SER A 600 15.84 27.54 -5.78
N ILE A 601 15.86 28.80 -5.32
CA ILE A 601 15.50 29.97 -6.15
C ILE A 601 16.42 30.09 -7.38
N ARG A 602 17.74 29.90 -7.20
CA ARG A 602 18.69 29.90 -8.33
C ARG A 602 18.40 28.77 -9.32
N ARG A 603 18.06 27.58 -8.87
CA ARG A 603 17.65 26.44 -9.73
C ARG A 603 16.33 26.75 -10.47
N PHE A 604 15.34 27.30 -9.77
CA PHE A 604 14.07 27.68 -10.39
C PHE A 604 14.28 28.77 -11.44
N LYS A 605 15.07 29.81 -11.14
CA LYS A 605 15.44 30.84 -12.13
C LYS A 605 16.09 30.23 -13.37
N ALA A 606 17.05 29.30 -13.18
CA ALA A 606 17.71 28.61 -14.30
C ALA A 606 16.72 27.77 -15.11
N LEU A 607 15.84 27.01 -14.46
CA LEU A 607 14.80 26.23 -15.13
C LEU A 607 13.87 27.11 -15.97
N TYR A 608 13.39 28.22 -15.41
CA TYR A 608 12.50 29.15 -16.09
C TYR A 608 13.19 29.84 -17.29
N GLN A 609 14.45 30.22 -17.12
CA GLN A 609 15.27 30.75 -18.22
C GLN A 609 15.45 29.73 -19.35
N THR A 610 15.73 28.46 -19.00
CA THR A 610 15.85 27.36 -19.96
C THR A 610 14.52 27.13 -20.69
N ALA A 611 13.39 27.11 -19.97
CA ALA A 611 12.06 26.97 -20.53
C ALA A 611 11.73 28.10 -21.49
N LEU A 612 11.99 29.36 -21.11
CA LEU A 612 11.75 30.52 -21.94
C LEU A 612 12.61 30.51 -23.24
N ASN A 613 13.88 30.13 -23.13
CA ASN A 613 14.78 29.99 -24.27
C ASN A 613 14.32 28.83 -25.18
N PHE A 614 13.92 27.71 -24.63
CA PHE A 614 13.37 26.60 -25.40
C PHE A 614 12.12 27.04 -26.19
N ILE A 615 11.20 27.77 -25.56
CA ILE A 615 10.01 28.30 -26.22
C ILE A 615 10.38 29.26 -27.35
N LYS A 616 11.30 30.20 -27.10
CA LYS A 616 11.75 31.18 -28.12
C LYS A 616 12.37 30.51 -29.34
N ASN A 617 13.12 29.42 -29.12
CA ASN A 617 13.84 28.72 -30.20
C ASN A 617 12.97 27.73 -30.98
N THR A 618 11.99 27.10 -30.33
CA THR A 618 11.24 25.97 -30.90
C THR A 618 9.76 26.26 -31.13
N ASN A 619 9.22 27.33 -30.56
CA ASN A 619 7.79 27.60 -30.44
C ASN A 619 6.99 26.51 -29.71
N LYS A 620 7.69 25.65 -28.99
CA LYS A 620 7.08 24.53 -28.24
C LYS A 620 7.38 24.66 -26.76
N TYR A 621 6.54 24.03 -25.94
CA TYR A 621 6.78 23.83 -24.53
C TYR A 621 6.52 22.40 -24.16
N ILE A 622 7.33 21.84 -23.27
CA ILE A 622 7.24 20.46 -22.80
C ILE A 622 6.95 20.50 -21.31
N LEU A 623 5.86 19.85 -20.87
CA LEU A 623 5.59 19.61 -19.46
C LEU A 623 5.91 18.15 -19.12
N ASP A 624 6.84 17.96 -18.20
CA ASP A 624 7.26 16.63 -17.78
C ASP A 624 6.15 15.94 -16.98
N ARG A 625 5.64 14.83 -17.51
CA ARG A 625 4.61 14.04 -16.86
C ARG A 625 5.11 13.33 -15.60
N GLN A 626 6.39 12.98 -15.51
CA GLN A 626 6.98 12.37 -14.31
C GLN A 626 6.97 13.35 -13.14
N LEU A 627 7.15 14.64 -13.38
CA LEU A 627 7.03 15.66 -12.36
C LEU A 627 5.63 15.71 -11.77
N LEU A 628 4.59 15.58 -12.59
CA LEU A 628 3.18 15.49 -12.15
C LEU A 628 2.91 14.23 -11.31
N GLU A 629 3.49 13.10 -11.68
CA GLU A 629 3.30 11.81 -10.98
C GLU A 629 4.03 11.79 -9.63
N LYS A 630 5.25 12.32 -9.56
CA LYS A 630 6.11 12.29 -8.36
C LYS A 630 5.68 13.25 -7.24
N ILE A 631 4.89 14.27 -7.53
CA ILE A 631 4.35 15.19 -6.51
C ILE A 631 3.54 14.46 -5.44
N HIS A 632 2.88 13.37 -5.80
CA HIS A 632 2.08 12.60 -4.87
C HIS A 632 2.91 11.85 -3.82
N ASP A 633 4.18 11.57 -4.09
CA ASP A 633 5.06 10.83 -3.18
C ASP A 633 5.65 11.68 -2.05
N GLN A 634 5.59 13.03 -2.17
CA GLN A 634 6.04 14.00 -1.15
C GLN A 634 7.45 13.75 -0.60
N ASP A 635 8.34 13.13 -1.40
CA ASP A 635 9.75 12.96 -1.06
C ASP A 635 10.58 14.00 -1.81
N ASP A 636 11.13 14.96 -1.07
CA ASP A 636 11.78 16.15 -1.64
C ASP A 636 13.02 15.82 -2.49
N GLU A 637 13.76 14.73 -2.16
CA GLU A 637 14.89 14.28 -2.98
C GLU A 637 14.45 13.73 -4.33
N VAL A 638 13.31 13.06 -4.38
CA VAL A 638 12.71 12.56 -5.63
C VAL A 638 12.23 13.73 -6.50
N ILE A 639 11.72 14.79 -5.84
CA ILE A 639 11.27 16.00 -6.53
C ILE A 639 12.46 16.78 -7.10
N ASP A 640 13.53 16.93 -6.33
CA ASP A 640 14.75 17.60 -6.80
C ASP A 640 15.38 16.88 -7.99
N GLN A 641 15.44 15.57 -7.97
CA GLN A 641 15.91 14.78 -9.12
C GLN A 641 14.99 14.97 -10.32
N ALA A 642 13.66 14.96 -10.11
CA ALA A 642 12.71 15.18 -11.19
C ALA A 642 12.81 16.58 -11.81
N LEU A 643 13.11 17.61 -11.03
CA LEU A 643 13.36 18.97 -11.53
C LEU A 643 14.65 19.05 -12.34
N GLN A 644 15.71 18.36 -11.91
CA GLN A 644 16.97 18.27 -12.68
C GLN A 644 16.77 17.51 -13.99
N ASP A 645 16.10 16.36 -13.96
CA ASP A 645 15.77 15.58 -15.17
C ASP A 645 14.92 16.41 -16.15
N TYR A 646 14.00 17.23 -15.63
CA TYR A 646 13.16 18.11 -16.43
C TYR A 646 13.97 19.22 -17.09
N GLN A 647 14.88 19.84 -16.34
CA GLN A 647 15.77 20.85 -16.91
C GLN A 647 16.64 20.27 -18.04
N GLU A 648 17.23 19.09 -17.85
CA GLU A 648 18.02 18.39 -18.87
C GLU A 648 17.21 18.08 -20.13
N LYS A 649 15.93 17.67 -19.97
CA LYS A 649 15.03 17.47 -21.11
C LYS A 649 14.78 18.74 -21.92
N LEU A 650 14.62 19.86 -21.23
CA LEU A 650 14.46 21.16 -21.89
C LEU A 650 15.74 21.62 -22.60
N GLU A 651 16.91 21.37 -22.01
CA GLU A 651 18.21 21.73 -22.59
C GLU A 651 18.56 20.89 -23.82
N THR A 652 18.34 19.58 -23.74
CA THR A 652 18.70 18.65 -24.81
C THR A 652 17.63 18.51 -25.89
N GLY A 653 16.39 18.91 -25.61
CA GLY A 653 15.24 18.68 -26.48
C GLY A 653 14.89 17.18 -26.67
N ASN A 654 15.47 16.30 -25.84
CA ASN A 654 15.23 14.86 -25.87
C ASN A 654 14.23 14.47 -24.79
N TYR A 655 13.02 14.09 -25.17
CA TYR A 655 11.93 13.78 -24.24
C TYR A 655 11.18 12.51 -24.66
N PRO A 656 10.68 11.72 -23.68
CA PRO A 656 9.87 10.53 -23.93
C PRO A 656 8.57 10.89 -24.68
N LYS A 657 8.08 9.97 -25.53
CA LYS A 657 6.81 10.13 -26.25
C LYS A 657 5.58 10.36 -25.36
N ARG A 658 5.68 10.05 -24.08
CA ARG A 658 4.61 10.22 -23.09
C ARG A 658 4.49 11.63 -22.52
N ASP A 659 5.52 12.48 -22.66
CA ASP A 659 5.48 13.86 -22.18
C ASP A 659 4.58 14.70 -23.08
N LYS A 660 3.84 15.65 -22.48
CA LYS A 660 2.93 16.50 -23.26
C LYS A 660 3.67 17.68 -23.87
N ILE A 661 3.52 17.83 -25.18
CA ILE A 661 4.12 18.93 -25.94
C ILE A 661 3.02 19.94 -26.28
N TYR A 662 3.22 21.16 -25.86
CA TYR A 662 2.37 22.30 -26.17
C TYR A 662 2.92 23.10 -27.33
N GLN A 663 2.04 23.56 -28.23
CA GLN A 663 2.37 24.47 -29.32
C GLN A 663 2.06 25.89 -28.84
N VAL A 664 3.06 26.60 -28.34
CA VAL A 664 2.86 27.93 -27.73
C VAL A 664 2.24 28.97 -28.68
N PRO A 665 2.50 28.94 -30.01
CA PRO A 665 1.84 29.87 -30.94
C PRO A 665 0.31 29.81 -30.98
N ILE A 666 -0.29 28.69 -30.63
CA ILE A 666 -1.75 28.50 -30.63
C ILE A 666 -2.39 28.80 -29.28
N PHE A 667 -1.61 29.14 -28.25
CA PHE A 667 -2.19 29.48 -26.95
C PHE A 667 -3.11 30.70 -27.07
N HIS A 668 -4.28 30.59 -26.48
CA HIS A 668 -5.23 31.71 -26.40
C HIS A 668 -4.63 32.92 -25.66
N ARG A 669 -3.82 32.65 -24.60
CA ARG A 669 -3.14 33.67 -23.79
C ARG A 669 -1.62 33.58 -23.90
N LYS A 670 -1.10 33.47 -25.13
CA LYS A 670 0.33 33.30 -25.42
C LYS A 670 1.19 34.39 -24.80
N ASP A 671 0.83 35.68 -25.06
CA ASP A 671 1.64 36.81 -24.61
C ASP A 671 1.67 36.89 -23.08
N GLN A 672 0.56 36.58 -22.43
CA GLN A 672 0.48 36.47 -20.97
C GLN A 672 1.35 35.30 -20.44
N PHE A 673 1.33 34.12 -21.08
CA PHE A 673 2.19 33.00 -20.71
C PHE A 673 3.67 33.36 -20.69
N LEU A 674 4.16 34.01 -21.75
CA LEU A 674 5.53 34.45 -21.87
C LEU A 674 5.87 35.58 -20.87
N HIS A 675 4.93 36.50 -20.67
CA HIS A 675 5.06 37.55 -19.67
C HIS A 675 5.14 37.00 -18.25
N ASP A 676 4.29 36.08 -17.90
CA ASP A 676 4.24 35.49 -16.57
C ASP A 676 5.52 34.68 -16.27
N ILE A 677 6.05 33.91 -17.24
CA ILE A 677 7.37 33.26 -17.10
C ILE A 677 8.47 34.30 -16.86
N GLN A 678 8.48 35.40 -17.60
CA GLN A 678 9.48 36.46 -17.42
C GLN A 678 9.30 37.16 -16.06
N SER A 679 8.07 37.43 -15.64
CA SER A 679 7.76 38.01 -14.32
C SER A 679 8.25 37.13 -13.17
N ASP A 680 8.09 35.80 -13.28
CA ASP A 680 8.63 34.87 -12.27
C ASP A 680 10.18 34.91 -12.26
N ILE A 681 10.85 35.01 -13.44
CA ILE A 681 12.32 35.14 -13.50
C ILE A 681 12.80 36.45 -12.85
N ASP A 682 12.11 37.56 -13.11
CA ASP A 682 12.44 38.85 -12.53
C ASP A 682 12.23 38.87 -11.02
N MET A 683 11.15 38.23 -10.54
CA MET A 683 10.88 38.02 -9.13
C MET A 683 11.98 37.19 -8.45
N PHE A 684 12.41 36.09 -9.06
CA PHE A 684 13.48 35.25 -8.52
C PHE A 684 14.80 36.05 -8.47
N THR A 685 15.04 36.92 -9.44
CA THR A 685 16.23 37.76 -9.43
C THR A 685 16.19 38.75 -8.27
N GLU A 686 15.07 39.43 -8.07
CA GLU A 686 14.85 40.34 -6.92
C GLU A 686 15.05 39.65 -5.57
N ILE A 687 14.56 38.43 -5.42
CA ILE A 687 14.72 37.65 -4.19
C ILE A 687 16.20 37.29 -3.94
N ILE A 688 16.91 36.85 -5.00
CA ILE A 688 18.35 36.56 -4.93
C ILE A 688 19.15 37.78 -4.52
N ASP A 689 18.89 38.91 -5.15
CA ASP A 689 19.60 40.18 -4.88
C ASP A 689 19.40 40.57 -3.39
N LYS A 690 18.19 40.47 -2.87
CA LYS A 690 17.90 40.71 -1.45
C LYS A 690 18.58 39.74 -0.49
N LEU A 691 18.66 38.46 -0.82
CA LEU A 691 19.39 37.47 -0.04
C LEU A 691 20.89 37.80 0.02
N ASP A 692 21.45 38.21 -1.11
CA ASP A 692 22.84 38.56 -1.23
C ASP A 692 23.15 39.92 -0.52
N GLU A 693 22.28 40.93 -0.63
CA GLU A 693 22.39 42.21 0.07
C GLU A 693 22.36 42.10 1.59
N MET A 694 21.52 41.23 2.12
CA MET A 694 21.36 41.00 3.55
C MET A 694 22.36 39.96 4.10
N ASP A 695 23.17 39.36 3.26
CA ASP A 695 24.14 38.28 3.60
C ASP A 695 23.53 37.11 4.35
N LEU A 696 22.23 36.81 4.09
CA LEU A 696 21.44 35.86 4.85
C LEU A 696 21.90 34.41 4.72
N VAL A 697 22.70 34.10 3.69
CA VAL A 697 23.20 32.73 3.49
C VAL A 697 24.46 32.47 4.30
N SER A 698 25.38 33.45 4.41
CA SER A 698 26.64 33.29 5.14
C SER A 698 26.53 33.68 6.62
N ASP A 699 25.66 34.62 6.95
CA ASP A 699 25.32 35.01 8.34
C ASP A 699 23.86 34.61 8.67
N ASP A 700 23.58 33.32 8.57
CA ASP A 700 22.24 32.74 8.81
C ASP A 700 21.89 32.78 10.31
N PRO A 701 20.93 33.62 10.74
CA PRO A 701 20.53 33.73 12.15
C PRO A 701 20.08 32.44 12.76
N LYS A 702 19.45 31.55 11.98
CA LYS A 702 18.94 30.24 12.42
C LYS A 702 20.09 29.30 12.71
N SER A 703 21.10 29.23 11.84
CA SER A 703 22.29 28.40 12.07
C SER A 703 23.16 28.98 13.21
N GLY A 704 23.24 30.29 13.33
CA GLY A 704 23.92 30.95 14.45
C GLY A 704 23.30 30.58 15.81
N CYS A 705 21.98 30.70 15.92
CA CYS A 705 21.22 30.28 17.09
C CYS A 705 21.42 28.78 17.42
N LEU A 706 21.40 27.90 16.40
CA LEU A 706 21.68 26.48 16.56
C LEU A 706 23.06 26.24 17.15
N ILE A 707 24.07 26.90 16.64
CA ILE A 707 25.47 26.80 17.12
C ILE A 707 25.59 27.14 18.61
N GLU A 708 24.94 28.22 19.04
CA GLU A 708 24.96 28.64 20.45
C GLU A 708 24.31 27.59 21.34
N HIS A 709 23.15 27.14 20.98
CA HIS A 709 22.45 26.08 21.73
C HIS A 709 23.22 24.75 21.75
N LEU A 710 23.85 24.34 20.63
CA LEU A 710 24.69 23.13 20.59
C LEU A 710 25.90 23.26 21.54
N LYS A 711 26.58 24.42 21.58
CA LYS A 711 27.67 24.66 22.51
C LYS A 711 27.21 24.56 23.97
N GLU A 712 26.03 25.07 24.27
CA GLU A 712 25.43 24.98 25.62
C GLU A 712 25.08 23.53 25.98
N GLU A 713 24.37 22.82 25.12
CA GLU A 713 23.91 21.45 25.38
C GLU A 713 25.08 20.45 25.50
N LEU A 714 26.13 20.59 24.70
CA LEU A 714 27.31 19.73 24.76
C LEU A 714 28.21 20.01 25.97
N ARG A 715 28.10 21.19 26.60
CA ARG A 715 28.83 21.53 27.83
C ARG A 715 28.15 20.98 29.09
N LYS A 716 26.87 20.56 29.01
CA LYS A 716 26.15 20.05 30.19
C LYS A 716 26.75 18.71 30.64
N ALA A 717 27.11 18.64 31.88
CA ALA A 717 27.61 17.40 32.48
C ALA A 717 26.56 16.28 32.40
N PRO A 718 26.95 15.04 32.12
CA PRO A 718 26.02 13.92 32.10
C PRO A 718 25.44 13.68 33.52
N LYS A 719 24.21 13.18 33.59
CA LYS A 719 23.62 12.72 34.83
C LYS A 719 24.38 11.49 35.36
N LYS A 720 24.31 11.24 36.64
CA LYS A 720 24.93 10.08 37.31
C LYS A 720 24.46 8.81 36.58
N HIS A 721 25.41 8.01 36.08
CA HIS A 721 25.18 6.78 35.31
C HIS A 721 24.75 6.95 33.83
N GLU A 722 24.69 8.15 33.29
CA GLU A 722 24.48 8.40 31.87
C GLU A 722 25.82 8.74 31.18
N PRO A 723 26.05 8.35 29.91
CA PRO A 723 27.17 8.84 29.12
C PRO A 723 26.93 10.29 28.68
N ASN A 724 27.96 10.90 28.05
CA ASN A 724 27.78 12.18 27.37
C ASN A 724 26.67 12.09 26.34
N ARG A 725 25.82 13.11 26.28
CA ARG A 725 24.64 13.14 25.44
C ARG A 725 25.02 13.55 24.03
N LYS A 726 24.83 12.65 23.10
CA LYS A 726 24.97 12.94 21.67
C LYS A 726 23.68 13.54 21.12
N ILE A 727 23.79 14.32 20.07
CA ILE A 727 22.71 15.09 19.47
C ILE A 727 22.52 14.67 18.01
N ILE A 728 21.27 14.51 17.59
CA ILE A 728 20.92 14.28 16.19
C ILE A 728 20.11 15.46 15.67
N ILE A 729 20.52 15.99 14.55
CA ILE A 729 19.86 17.08 13.84
C ILE A 729 19.24 16.51 12.59
N PHE A 730 17.93 16.62 12.49
CA PHE A 730 17.17 16.22 11.30
C PHE A 730 16.68 17.43 10.52
N SER A 731 16.80 17.35 9.20
CA SER A 731 16.17 18.25 8.24
C SER A 731 15.43 17.45 7.17
N GLU A 732 14.39 18.03 6.57
CA GLU A 732 13.72 17.43 5.38
C GLU A 732 14.60 17.52 4.13
N TYR A 733 15.50 18.52 4.05
CA TYR A 733 16.20 18.91 2.84
C TYR A 733 17.69 18.57 2.86
N ALA A 734 18.18 17.93 1.79
CA ALA A 734 19.61 17.66 1.62
C ALA A 734 20.43 18.95 1.50
N ASP A 735 19.87 19.99 0.84
CA ASP A 735 20.51 21.31 0.72
C ASP A 735 20.68 21.99 2.08
N THR A 736 19.71 21.83 3.00
CA THR A 736 19.83 22.30 4.38
C THR A 736 20.92 21.55 5.15
N VAL A 737 21.04 20.23 4.95
CA VAL A 737 22.13 19.43 5.55
C VAL A 737 23.48 19.92 5.03
N ALA A 738 23.61 20.21 3.74
CA ALA A 738 24.83 20.75 3.15
C ALA A 738 25.17 22.16 3.70
N HIS A 739 24.17 23.04 3.83
CA HIS A 739 24.33 24.35 4.45
C HIS A 739 24.77 24.25 5.92
N LEU A 740 24.12 23.43 6.73
CA LEU A 740 24.50 23.20 8.13
C LEU A 740 25.90 22.61 8.27
N LYS A 741 26.34 21.77 7.35
CA LYS A 741 27.70 21.24 7.32
C LYS A 741 28.72 22.38 7.19
N LEU A 742 28.48 23.35 6.30
CA LEU A 742 29.37 24.51 6.11
C LEU A 742 29.42 25.38 7.37
N ALA A 743 28.29 25.62 8.01
CA ALA A 743 28.17 26.45 9.21
C ALA A 743 28.77 25.78 10.46
N LEU A 744 28.54 24.46 10.66
CA LEU A 744 28.94 23.77 11.89
C LEU A 744 30.33 23.15 11.86
N ARG A 745 30.82 22.73 10.69
CA ARG A 745 32.12 22.05 10.56
C ARG A 745 33.31 22.85 11.09
N PRO A 746 33.42 24.18 10.87
CA PRO A 746 34.52 25.00 11.42
C PRO A 746 34.56 25.05 12.94
N ILE A 747 33.41 24.81 13.61
CA ILE A 747 33.21 24.95 15.03
C ILE A 747 33.35 23.62 15.76
N PHE A 748 32.72 22.56 15.22
CA PHE A 748 32.70 21.25 15.87
C PHE A 748 33.71 20.26 15.30
N LEU A 749 34.40 20.63 14.23
CA LEU A 749 35.51 19.87 13.61
C LEU A 749 35.19 18.38 13.41
N ASP A 750 36.04 17.52 14.02
CA ASP A 750 35.93 16.07 13.91
C ASP A 750 34.80 15.47 14.74
N LYS A 751 34.09 16.25 15.55
CA LYS A 751 32.95 15.80 16.37
C LYS A 751 31.62 15.77 15.61
N LEU A 752 31.61 16.23 14.37
CA LEU A 752 30.45 16.35 13.51
C LEU A 752 30.44 15.26 12.44
N LEU A 753 29.45 14.36 12.48
CA LEU A 753 29.15 13.41 11.42
C LEU A 753 28.00 13.95 10.55
N VAL A 754 28.23 14.13 9.26
CA VAL A 754 27.20 14.60 8.31
C VAL A 754 26.93 13.51 7.31
N ILE A 755 25.67 13.17 7.13
CA ILE A 755 25.22 12.15 6.17
C ILE A 755 24.63 12.84 4.95
N GLU A 756 25.40 12.82 3.88
CA GLU A 756 25.01 13.34 2.56
C GLU A 756 24.92 12.18 1.55
N GLY A 757 23.95 12.20 0.67
CA GLY A 757 23.83 11.22 -0.42
C GLY A 757 23.55 9.78 0.05
N ASN A 758 24.00 8.79 -0.72
CA ASN A 758 23.69 7.39 -0.48
C ASN A 758 24.45 6.81 0.71
N LEU A 759 23.75 5.99 1.52
CA LEU A 759 24.32 5.27 2.65
C LEU A 759 25.22 4.12 2.17
N SER A 760 26.53 4.35 2.15
CA SER A 760 27.49 3.27 1.90
C SER A 760 27.62 2.34 3.11
N PRO A 761 28.06 1.08 2.94
CA PRO A 761 28.27 0.17 4.06
C PRO A 761 29.23 0.71 5.15
N SER A 762 30.23 1.50 4.76
CA SER A 762 31.16 2.14 5.70
C SER A 762 30.49 3.23 6.52
N VAL A 763 29.62 4.04 5.91
CA VAL A 763 28.84 5.07 6.62
C VAL A 763 27.87 4.42 7.60
N ILE A 764 27.17 3.37 7.19
CA ILE A 764 26.26 2.60 8.06
C ILE A 764 27.02 2.06 9.28
N GLN A 765 28.21 1.49 9.07
CA GLN A 765 29.05 0.98 10.13
C GLN A 765 29.49 2.11 11.10
N THR A 766 29.88 3.26 10.57
CA THR A 766 30.28 4.43 11.37
C THR A 766 29.12 4.94 12.25
N ILE A 767 27.91 5.03 11.68
CA ILE A 767 26.70 5.42 12.44
C ILE A 767 26.46 4.42 13.57
N ASN A 768 26.45 3.11 13.27
CA ASN A 768 26.17 2.07 14.25
C ASN A 768 27.22 2.07 15.38
N GLN A 769 28.51 2.19 15.07
CA GLN A 769 29.58 2.23 16.06
C GLN A 769 29.50 3.44 17.01
N ASN A 770 29.03 4.58 16.51
CA ASN A 770 28.99 5.83 17.30
C ASN A 770 27.64 6.07 17.98
N PHE A 771 26.50 5.63 17.41
CA PHE A 771 25.17 6.01 17.85
C PHE A 771 24.27 4.83 18.29
N ASP A 772 24.63 3.57 17.99
CA ASP A 772 23.89 2.39 18.45
C ASP A 772 24.51 1.78 19.70
N ALA A 773 23.78 1.76 20.81
CA ALA A 773 24.21 1.13 22.04
C ALA A 773 24.28 -0.41 21.96
N SER A 774 23.68 -1.01 20.96
CA SER A 774 23.69 -2.47 20.74
C SER A 774 24.87 -2.91 19.84
N SER A 775 25.62 -1.97 19.27
CA SER A 775 26.80 -2.27 18.48
C SER A 775 27.87 -2.97 19.30
N GLN A 776 28.43 -4.06 18.78
CA GLN A 776 29.53 -4.78 19.45
C GLN A 776 30.79 -3.95 19.58
N VAL A 777 31.05 -3.08 18.61
CA VAL A 777 32.16 -2.14 18.62
C VAL A 777 31.59 -0.75 18.82
N GLN A 778 31.86 -0.14 19.97
CA GLN A 778 31.41 1.22 20.27
C GLN A 778 32.57 2.19 20.19
N LYS A 779 32.33 3.32 19.55
CA LYS A 779 33.26 4.45 19.41
C LYS A 779 32.60 5.73 19.89
N ASP A 780 33.41 6.72 20.26
CA ASP A 780 32.99 8.06 20.66
C ASP A 780 33.70 9.14 19.84
N GLU A 781 33.74 8.90 18.53
CA GLU A 781 34.38 9.83 17.58
C GLU A 781 33.51 11.07 17.36
N TYR A 782 32.18 10.88 17.32
CA TYR A 782 31.20 11.92 16.98
C TYR A 782 30.22 12.18 18.11
N ASP A 783 29.93 13.47 18.35
CA ASP A 783 28.94 13.96 19.32
C ASP A 783 27.67 14.48 18.65
N ILE A 784 27.76 14.93 17.39
CA ILE A 784 26.67 15.47 16.59
C ILE A 784 26.52 14.65 15.30
N LEU A 785 25.29 14.30 14.96
CA LEU A 785 24.93 13.65 13.69
C LEU A 785 23.90 14.52 12.96
N ILE A 786 24.19 14.91 11.72
CA ILE A 786 23.26 15.64 10.86
C ILE A 786 22.86 14.75 9.70
N SER A 787 21.57 14.67 9.42
CA SER A 787 21.05 13.91 8.28
C SER A 787 19.65 14.38 7.88
N THR A 788 19.26 14.00 6.67
CA THR A 788 17.84 13.97 6.29
C THR A 788 17.11 12.79 6.94
N ASP A 789 15.81 12.66 6.66
CA ASP A 789 14.99 11.55 7.16
C ASP A 789 15.45 10.15 6.69
N ARG A 790 16.47 10.04 5.86
CA ARG A 790 17.07 8.76 5.43
C ARG A 790 17.50 7.86 6.58
N ILE A 791 17.97 8.43 7.69
CA ILE A 791 18.31 7.66 8.88
C ILE A 791 17.15 7.58 9.89
N SER A 792 16.03 8.22 9.60
CA SER A 792 14.81 8.08 10.40
C SER A 792 14.18 6.68 10.27
N GLU A 793 14.63 5.89 9.30
CA GLU A 793 14.26 4.50 9.12
C GLU A 793 15.47 3.58 9.24
N GLY A 794 15.32 2.44 9.89
CA GLY A 794 16.34 1.37 9.92
C GLY A 794 17.46 1.47 10.94
N PHE A 795 17.75 2.62 11.48
CA PHE A 795 18.85 2.79 12.42
C PHE A 795 18.37 2.76 13.87
N ASN A 796 19.24 2.28 14.74
CA ASN A 796 19.13 2.41 16.17
C ASN A 796 20.10 3.51 16.63
N LEU A 797 19.59 4.59 17.18
CA LEU A 797 20.39 5.78 17.52
C LEU A 797 20.27 6.12 19.01
N ASN A 798 20.09 5.12 19.85
CA ASN A 798 19.76 5.26 21.26
C ASN A 798 20.94 5.75 22.15
N ARG A 799 22.15 5.91 21.59
CA ARG A 799 23.24 6.65 22.24
C ARG A 799 23.12 8.18 22.07
N ALA A 800 22.15 8.64 21.27
CA ALA A 800 21.76 10.03 21.24
C ALA A 800 20.63 10.28 22.25
N GLY A 801 20.81 11.27 23.10
CA GLY A 801 19.83 11.65 24.11
C GLY A 801 18.94 12.83 23.69
N MET A 802 19.22 13.44 22.52
CA MET A 802 18.50 14.61 22.02
C MET A 802 18.32 14.52 20.51
N ILE A 803 17.14 14.91 20.05
CA ILE A 803 16.83 15.15 18.65
C ILE A 803 16.48 16.63 18.49
N ILE A 804 17.03 17.25 17.45
CA ILE A 804 16.69 18.58 16.99
C ILE A 804 16.02 18.44 15.62
N ASN A 805 14.75 18.80 15.51
CA ASN A 805 14.08 19.00 14.24
C ASN A 805 14.39 20.41 13.77
N TYR A 806 15.40 20.57 12.90
CA TYR A 806 15.82 21.86 12.36
C TYR A 806 14.72 22.48 11.50
N ASP A 807 13.98 21.63 10.81
CA ASP A 807 12.67 21.92 10.21
C ASP A 807 11.66 20.86 10.64
N ILE A 808 10.39 21.26 10.68
CA ILE A 808 9.31 20.38 11.09
C ILE A 808 8.69 19.77 9.83
N PRO A 809 8.75 18.43 9.68
CA PRO A 809 8.18 17.80 8.52
C PRO A 809 6.66 17.95 8.46
N TRP A 810 6.12 18.11 7.24
CA TRP A 810 4.68 18.17 7.03
C TRP A 810 3.99 16.88 7.48
N ASN A 811 4.68 15.75 7.33
CA ASN A 811 4.19 14.47 7.79
C ASN A 811 4.63 14.21 9.24
N PRO A 812 3.70 14.21 10.21
CA PRO A 812 3.99 13.98 11.63
C PRO A 812 4.56 12.61 11.92
N VAL A 813 4.30 11.68 11.06
CA VAL A 813 4.83 10.33 11.14
C VAL A 813 6.35 10.36 11.14
N ARG A 814 6.95 11.25 10.34
CA ARG A 814 8.42 11.43 10.32
C ARG A 814 8.95 11.86 11.70
N VAL A 815 8.28 12.76 12.40
CA VAL A 815 8.67 13.14 13.77
C VAL A 815 8.61 11.93 14.71
N ILE A 816 7.53 11.14 14.64
CA ILE A 816 7.39 9.92 15.44
C ILE A 816 8.50 8.91 15.08
N GLN A 817 8.82 8.77 13.80
CA GLN A 817 9.91 7.90 13.34
C GLN A 817 11.27 8.37 13.86
N ARG A 818 11.58 9.68 13.77
CA ARG A 818 12.79 10.29 14.31
C ARG A 818 12.93 9.99 15.81
N VAL A 819 11.91 10.28 16.61
CA VAL A 819 11.89 10.01 18.05
C VAL A 819 12.04 8.51 18.35
N GLY A 820 11.40 7.67 17.58
CA GLY A 820 11.51 6.21 17.71
C GLY A 820 12.93 5.68 17.48
N ARG A 821 13.86 6.45 16.90
CA ARG A 821 15.26 6.03 16.70
C ARG A 821 16.07 6.11 17.99
N ILE A 822 15.83 7.11 18.83
CA ILE A 822 16.51 7.23 20.12
C ILE A 822 15.76 6.53 21.26
N ASN A 823 14.45 6.36 21.13
CA ASN A 823 13.60 5.76 22.13
C ASN A 823 13.34 4.28 21.84
N ARG A 824 14.29 3.42 22.16
CA ARG A 824 14.25 1.96 21.92
C ARG A 824 14.07 1.17 23.19
N ILE A 825 13.29 0.07 23.13
CA ILE A 825 13.10 -0.87 24.24
C ILE A 825 14.36 -1.71 24.47
N SER A 826 15.13 -2.00 23.43
CA SER A 826 16.22 -2.98 23.46
C SER A 826 17.34 -2.62 24.44
N LYS A 827 17.68 -1.34 24.60
CA LYS A 827 18.72 -0.89 25.51
C LYS A 827 18.49 0.58 25.89
N LYS A 828 18.14 0.82 27.14
CA LYS A 828 18.04 2.16 27.72
C LYS A 828 19.45 2.74 27.94
N VAL A 829 19.69 3.94 27.46
CA VAL A 829 20.96 4.68 27.68
C VAL A 829 20.72 5.92 28.55
N PHE A 830 19.58 6.60 28.35
CA PHE A 830 19.21 7.81 29.07
C PHE A 830 17.89 7.64 29.80
N ASP A 831 17.73 8.26 30.95
CA ASP A 831 16.46 8.30 31.67
C ASP A 831 15.46 9.21 30.99
N GLU A 832 15.95 10.35 30.47
CA GLU A 832 15.14 11.32 29.74
C GLU A 832 15.73 11.59 28.35
N LEU A 833 14.84 11.63 27.36
CA LEU A 833 15.13 11.97 25.97
C LEU A 833 14.54 13.34 25.67
N TYR A 834 15.30 14.19 24.97
CA TYR A 834 14.86 15.53 24.63
C TYR A 834 14.56 15.65 23.14
N ILE A 835 13.47 16.33 22.84
CA ILE A 835 13.07 16.70 21.51
C ILE A 835 13.04 18.22 21.42
N VAL A 836 13.67 18.76 20.40
CA VAL A 836 13.67 20.19 20.13
C VAL A 836 13.10 20.42 18.74
N ASN A 837 12.18 21.37 18.64
CA ASN A 837 11.64 21.85 17.39
C ASN A 837 12.10 23.29 17.18
N PHE A 838 12.72 23.56 16.04
CA PHE A 838 13.11 24.90 15.64
C PHE A 838 11.95 25.59 14.95
N PHE A 839 11.63 26.77 15.42
CA PHE A 839 10.60 27.63 14.83
C PHE A 839 11.19 28.97 14.42
N PRO A 840 10.68 29.59 13.34
CA PRO A 840 10.89 31.02 13.13
C PRO A 840 10.24 31.80 14.27
N THR A 841 10.44 33.10 14.31
CA THR A 841 9.86 33.99 15.32
C THR A 841 8.36 33.73 15.53
N ASP A 842 7.82 34.11 16.69
CA ASP A 842 6.39 33.90 17.04
C ASP A 842 5.42 34.31 15.93
N GLN A 843 5.72 35.34 15.14
CA GLN A 843 4.91 35.78 14.01
C GLN A 843 4.97 34.80 12.83
N GLY A 844 6.14 34.31 12.48
CA GLY A 844 6.29 33.33 11.40
C GLY A 844 5.63 31.98 11.72
N ALA A 845 5.76 31.50 12.95
CA ALA A 845 5.12 30.25 13.41
C ALA A 845 3.58 30.29 13.34
N THR A 846 2.98 31.47 13.54
CA THR A 846 1.54 31.67 13.45
C THR A 846 1.04 31.63 12.01
N ILE A 847 1.80 32.20 11.06
CA ILE A 847 1.41 32.26 9.64
C ILE A 847 1.45 30.88 8.99
N VAL A 848 2.44 30.08 9.33
CA VAL A 848 2.68 28.76 8.70
C VAL A 848 1.90 27.63 9.35
N LYS A 849 1.23 27.88 10.48
CA LYS A 849 0.56 26.84 11.27
C LYS A 849 1.48 25.69 11.68
N SER A 850 2.79 25.89 11.68
CA SER A 850 3.77 24.88 12.11
C SER A 850 3.56 24.45 13.57
N ARG A 851 3.12 25.37 14.43
CA ARG A 851 2.69 25.08 15.80
C ARG A 851 1.45 24.20 15.84
N ASP A 852 0.43 24.52 15.03
CA ASP A 852 -0.80 23.73 14.98
C ASP A 852 -0.51 22.32 14.43
N ILE A 853 0.39 22.21 13.48
CA ILE A 853 0.86 20.94 12.94
C ILE A 853 1.64 20.16 14.01
N ALA A 854 2.49 20.77 14.79
CA ALA A 854 3.23 20.12 15.88
C ALA A 854 2.32 19.75 17.06
N ALA A 855 1.36 20.61 17.42
CA ALA A 855 0.46 20.42 18.55
C ALA A 855 -0.73 19.49 18.24
N SER A 856 -1.14 19.35 16.99
CA SER A 856 -2.26 18.48 16.59
C SER A 856 -1.91 16.99 16.61
N LYS A 857 -0.72 16.64 17.03
CA LYS A 857 -0.11 15.31 17.05
C LYS A 857 0.34 14.88 18.42
#